data_e2b901239f5ef6b59bb7e66bceb95940
#
_entry.id   e2b901239f5ef6b59bb7e66bceb95940
#
_cell.length_a   1.000
_cell.length_b   1.000
_cell.length_c   1.000
_cell.angle_alpha   90.00
_cell.angle_beta   90.00
_cell.angle_gamma   90.00
#
_symmetry.space_group_name_H-M   'P 1'
#
loop_
_entity.id
_entity.type
_entity.pdbx_description
1 polymer ?
#
loop_
_entity_poly.entity_id
_entity_poly.type
_entity_poly.pdbx_seq_one_letter_code
_entity_poly.pdbx_strand_id
1 'polypeptide(L)'
;MLDKPLESYEKRRIIFWEDQQEEFKDDWDSIELTDVKLQELTNDNQFYVKHLLEAEDLDSSYLIYSNLDLQSEDNWLLDTVLYSQTFKASRIDLIMNELQIDSSLRPTMQRYAVFFDNKVRYRKFKSYSEVIESEAAIELRMISALCNLDIPSFERALRTILIESLEDDNKYLKAISKFFDIERFWELVGSHYGYIREEKSLKTLFMHLTISALSFQMDEEDLVLLENFIALSHTGDCYILIDHWMQNQTDASKFEEYTRQIEKEIHLQEIIQELPLEKYENVDIFPTIDQEIILHIANALLKDLEDFDKYLSIIEKRRLKHYFEKYEHIYDTLFYTIKIFEFRKEFHQGLPQGIAEDIFHAYEKSYYRMDNYYRKFYLAYDMSEKDEFVNKLQEKVEYLYTHWFIGELGANWSQAVRTDLVEDWNLTGVKKQQDFYRDHASSRIARGERIFVIISDAMRYEIATDLVERLNTETIGSTEIESMLGIVPSITKLGMAALLPHRSLDIDSSGKVIVDEESIEGYGARKKYIENKIENSLVYKYSDYMALNKSEKSETFKGLNLIYIYHDTIDGIGDNSTTENRVFNAADSSVSELFNLINSIRNDLSGTNIYVTSDHGFLYQRSPLDESEKISKELDKPVESSRRYALSNKEQELNGQMRISVRTVLNKENDLQLYIPNGSIRNRIQGPGANFVHGGASLQEVVIPLITFKNKRATQKGVETVEKVNVELTSRTRSITNKLFTLQFFQSEKVENKNIARTVNIYMEDENGNIISNIETIIANKTNENSKERMFSKQFALETMEFDRNKYYFLVIKDTETDQYTAKIPFKINLGIVNDFF
;
A
#
# COMPACT_ATOMS: atom_id res chain seq x y z
N MET A 1 -17.16 -61.00 1.45
CA MET A 1 -17.83 -62.31 1.45
C MET A 1 -17.70 -63.01 0.10
N LEU A 2 -18.02 -62.36 -0.99
CA LEU A 2 -18.00 -62.97 -2.35
C LEU A 2 -16.60 -63.37 -2.83
N ASP A 3 -15.55 -62.67 -2.43
CA ASP A 3 -14.15 -62.93 -2.84
C ASP A 3 -13.45 -64.06 -2.05
N LYS A 4 -14.08 -64.63 -1.07
CA LYS A 4 -13.51 -65.78 -0.35
C LYS A 4 -13.68 -67.03 -1.22
N PRO A 5 -12.64 -67.91 -1.35
CA PRO A 5 -12.78 -69.16 -2.05
C PRO A 5 -13.86 -70.02 -1.40
N LEU A 6 -14.61 -70.75 -2.25
CA LEU A 6 -15.62 -71.71 -1.74
C LEU A 6 -14.91 -72.79 -0.92
N GLU A 7 -15.51 -73.17 0.22
CA GLU A 7 -15.00 -74.30 0.97
C GLU A 7 -15.27 -75.64 0.19
N SER A 8 -14.46 -76.66 0.45
CA SER A 8 -14.46 -77.89 -0.32
C SER A 8 -15.83 -78.61 -0.34
N TYR A 9 -16.76 -78.25 0.46
CA TYR A 9 -18.13 -78.80 0.53
C TYR A 9 -19.19 -77.83 -0.05
N GLU A 10 -18.83 -76.57 -0.32
CA GLU A 10 -19.77 -75.65 -0.96
C GLU A 10 -19.81 -75.79 -2.46
N LYS A 11 -21.00 -76.06 -3.05
CA LYS A 11 -21.20 -76.07 -4.49
C LYS A 11 -21.43 -74.67 -5.07
N ARG A 12 -22.05 -73.80 -4.33
CA ARG A 12 -22.41 -72.46 -4.71
C ARG A 12 -22.55 -71.58 -3.43
N ARG A 13 -22.61 -70.26 -3.59
CA ARG A 13 -22.82 -69.33 -2.52
C ARG A 13 -24.07 -68.48 -2.75
N ILE A 14 -24.97 -68.47 -1.73
CA ILE A 14 -26.14 -67.61 -1.73
C ILE A 14 -25.93 -66.60 -0.57
N ILE A 15 -26.00 -65.32 -0.88
CA ILE A 15 -25.90 -64.24 0.09
C ILE A 15 -27.15 -63.37 -0.01
N PHE A 16 -27.89 -63.28 1.07
CA PHE A 16 -29.01 -62.36 1.21
C PHE A 16 -28.50 -61.03 1.73
N TRP A 17 -28.75 -59.97 0.96
CA TRP A 17 -28.53 -58.60 1.41
C TRP A 17 -29.82 -57.99 1.87
N GLU A 18 -29.95 -57.87 3.21
CA GLU A 18 -31.09 -57.27 3.85
C GLU A 18 -30.91 -55.76 4.03
N ASP A 19 -31.76 -55.01 3.34
CA ASP A 19 -31.77 -53.55 3.36
C ASP A 19 -33.21 -53.04 3.60
N GLN A 20 -33.69 -53.23 4.84
CA GLN A 20 -35.06 -52.89 5.22
C GLN A 20 -35.43 -51.41 5.05
N GLN A 21 -34.47 -50.52 5.00
CA GLN A 21 -34.67 -49.09 4.85
C GLN A 21 -34.42 -48.59 3.43
N GLU A 22 -34.13 -49.48 2.50
CA GLU A 22 -33.85 -49.22 1.08
C GLU A 22 -32.69 -48.19 0.90
N GLU A 23 -31.71 -48.16 1.80
CA GLU A 23 -30.55 -47.24 1.78
C GLU A 23 -29.66 -47.43 0.53
N PHE A 24 -29.66 -48.62 -0.08
CA PHE A 24 -28.81 -49.00 -1.20
C PHE A 24 -29.59 -49.33 -2.47
N LYS A 25 -30.86 -49.01 -2.54
CA LYS A 25 -31.71 -49.34 -3.71
C LYS A 25 -31.17 -48.74 -5.00
N ASP A 26 -30.76 -47.48 -4.99
CA ASP A 26 -30.15 -46.80 -6.14
C ASP A 26 -28.78 -47.37 -6.52
N ASP A 27 -28.07 -47.95 -5.56
CA ASP A 27 -26.75 -48.54 -5.78
C ASP A 27 -26.90 -49.97 -6.32
N TRP A 28 -27.99 -50.70 -6.02
CA TRP A 28 -28.28 -52.06 -6.48
C TRP A 28 -28.30 -52.15 -7.99
N ASP A 29 -28.96 -51.24 -8.67
CA ASP A 29 -29.09 -51.23 -10.13
C ASP A 29 -27.73 -51.03 -10.88
N SER A 30 -26.70 -50.61 -10.16
CA SER A 30 -25.36 -50.35 -10.71
C SER A 30 -24.34 -51.44 -10.40
N ILE A 31 -24.73 -52.50 -9.68
CA ILE A 31 -23.82 -53.58 -9.28
C ILE A 31 -23.57 -54.52 -10.44
N GLU A 32 -22.32 -54.70 -10.83
CA GLU A 32 -21.85 -55.72 -11.76
C GLU A 32 -20.92 -56.70 -11.04
N LEU A 33 -21.29 -57.97 -10.99
CA LEU A 33 -20.50 -59.04 -10.37
C LEU A 33 -20.13 -60.10 -11.42
N THR A 34 -18.91 -60.60 -11.34
CA THR A 34 -18.44 -61.69 -12.18
C THR A 34 -18.82 -63.03 -11.52
N ASP A 35 -19.46 -63.93 -12.25
CA ASP A 35 -19.84 -65.25 -11.77
C ASP A 35 -20.86 -65.30 -10.63
N VAL A 36 -21.57 -64.20 -10.33
CA VAL A 36 -22.65 -64.15 -9.35
C VAL A 36 -23.88 -63.50 -9.98
N LYS A 37 -25.02 -64.17 -9.89
CA LYS A 37 -26.30 -63.65 -10.37
C LYS A 37 -26.93 -62.72 -9.31
N LEU A 38 -27.46 -61.57 -9.81
CA LEU A 38 -28.19 -60.61 -8.99
C LEU A 38 -29.71 -60.92 -9.03
N GLN A 39 -30.36 -60.98 -7.91
CA GLN A 39 -31.80 -61.19 -7.81
C GLN A 39 -32.42 -60.29 -6.72
N GLU A 40 -33.50 -59.57 -7.03
CA GLU A 40 -34.28 -58.82 -6.08
C GLU A 40 -35.36 -59.72 -5.48
N LEU A 41 -35.50 -59.67 -4.15
CA LEU A 41 -36.54 -60.38 -3.39
C LEU A 41 -37.52 -59.36 -2.81
N THR A 42 -38.78 -59.46 -3.27
CA THR A 42 -39.91 -58.61 -2.85
C THR A 42 -41.05 -59.42 -2.30
N ASN A 43 -42.05 -58.80 -1.68
CA ASN A 43 -43.24 -59.50 -1.19
C ASN A 43 -43.94 -60.30 -2.28
N ASP A 44 -43.93 -59.86 -3.53
CA ASP A 44 -44.72 -60.44 -4.60
C ASP A 44 -43.98 -61.56 -5.33
N ASN A 45 -42.65 -61.74 -5.16
CA ASN A 45 -41.85 -62.71 -5.89
C ASN A 45 -41.21 -63.81 -5.04
N GLN A 46 -41.53 -63.89 -3.77
CA GLN A 46 -40.90 -64.85 -2.84
C GLN A 46 -40.96 -66.27 -3.30
N PHE A 47 -42.11 -66.72 -3.82
CA PHE A 47 -42.29 -68.10 -4.32
C PHE A 47 -41.43 -68.38 -5.55
N TYR A 48 -41.36 -67.39 -6.44
CA TYR A 48 -40.51 -67.48 -7.65
C TYR A 48 -39.04 -67.56 -7.26
N VAL A 49 -38.57 -66.72 -6.39
CA VAL A 49 -37.17 -66.74 -5.96
C VAL A 49 -36.83 -68.04 -5.26
N LYS A 50 -37.71 -68.56 -4.42
CA LYS A 50 -37.54 -69.84 -3.76
C LYS A 50 -37.44 -70.97 -4.80
N HIS A 51 -38.35 -71.04 -5.77
CA HIS A 51 -38.36 -72.06 -6.86
C HIS A 51 -37.08 -71.95 -7.73
N LEU A 52 -36.66 -70.72 -8.06
CA LEU A 52 -35.40 -70.42 -8.76
C LEU A 52 -34.21 -71.05 -8.04
N LEU A 53 -34.08 -70.81 -6.74
CA LEU A 53 -32.92 -71.24 -5.96
C LEU A 53 -32.90 -72.73 -5.65
N GLU A 54 -34.08 -73.36 -5.50
CA GLU A 54 -34.18 -74.78 -5.04
C GLU A 54 -34.51 -75.77 -6.10
N ALA A 55 -34.98 -75.36 -7.33
CA ALA A 55 -35.40 -76.25 -8.39
C ALA A 55 -34.81 -75.88 -9.74
N GLU A 56 -34.70 -74.65 -10.14
CA GLU A 56 -34.29 -74.26 -11.50
C GLU A 56 -32.79 -74.12 -11.66
N ASP A 57 -32.12 -73.38 -10.74
CA ASP A 57 -30.68 -73.14 -10.82
C ASP A 57 -29.99 -73.52 -9.47
N LEU A 58 -29.42 -74.70 -9.51
CA LEU A 58 -28.74 -75.31 -8.37
C LEU A 58 -27.23 -75.08 -8.34
N ASP A 59 -26.67 -74.51 -9.43
CA ASP A 59 -25.21 -74.38 -9.57
C ASP A 59 -24.68 -72.94 -9.46
N SER A 60 -25.49 -71.94 -9.79
CA SER A 60 -25.04 -70.51 -9.75
C SER A 60 -25.04 -69.93 -8.35
N SER A 61 -24.06 -69.05 -8.05
CA SER A 61 -24.03 -68.20 -6.88
C SER A 61 -24.96 -67.03 -7.05
N TYR A 62 -25.58 -66.57 -5.97
CA TYR A 62 -26.54 -65.47 -5.96
C TYR A 62 -26.21 -64.43 -4.92
N LEU A 63 -26.36 -63.16 -5.28
CA LEU A 63 -26.57 -62.04 -4.31
C LEU A 63 -28.06 -61.64 -4.45
N ILE A 64 -28.78 -61.76 -3.33
CA ILE A 64 -30.21 -61.51 -3.26
C ILE A 64 -30.44 -60.26 -2.44
N TYR A 65 -30.88 -59.19 -3.06
CA TYR A 65 -31.24 -57.93 -2.37
C TYR A 65 -32.68 -57.97 -1.93
N SER A 66 -32.95 -57.56 -0.66
CA SER A 66 -34.29 -57.55 -0.13
C SER A 66 -34.47 -56.39 0.89
N ASN A 67 -35.62 -55.72 0.78
CA ASN A 67 -36.11 -54.77 1.78
C ASN A 67 -37.02 -55.43 2.84
N LEU A 68 -37.19 -56.76 2.77
CA LEU A 68 -38.03 -57.53 3.70
C LEU A 68 -37.26 -57.88 4.98
N ASP A 69 -37.97 -58.03 6.09
CA ASP A 69 -37.41 -58.67 7.25
C ASP A 69 -37.20 -60.16 6.95
N LEU A 70 -35.99 -60.56 6.69
CA LEU A 70 -35.61 -61.89 6.30
C LEU A 70 -35.81 -62.93 7.45
N GLN A 71 -35.95 -62.51 8.67
CA GLN A 71 -36.18 -63.37 9.83
C GLN A 71 -37.68 -63.49 10.19
N SER A 72 -38.58 -62.85 9.45
CA SER A 72 -40.03 -62.94 9.66
C SER A 72 -40.51 -64.37 9.39
N GLU A 73 -41.43 -64.84 10.24
CA GLU A 73 -42.12 -66.13 10.05
C GLU A 73 -42.97 -66.16 8.78
N ASP A 74 -43.31 -64.97 8.24
CA ASP A 74 -44.04 -64.83 6.98
C ASP A 74 -43.14 -64.92 5.72
N ASN A 75 -41.81 -64.98 5.91
CA ASN A 75 -40.85 -65.10 4.83
C ASN A 75 -40.80 -66.52 4.29
N TRP A 76 -41.26 -66.73 3.08
CA TRP A 76 -41.28 -68.05 2.41
C TRP A 76 -39.88 -68.62 2.16
N LEU A 77 -38.83 -67.81 2.21
CA LEU A 77 -37.44 -68.24 2.06
C LEU A 77 -36.73 -68.38 3.39
N LEU A 78 -37.42 -68.32 4.52
CA LEU A 78 -36.78 -68.34 5.84
C LEU A 78 -35.82 -69.52 6.02
N ASP A 79 -36.20 -70.72 5.57
CA ASP A 79 -35.36 -71.92 5.56
C ASP A 79 -34.11 -71.74 4.70
N THR A 80 -34.24 -71.15 3.49
CA THR A 80 -33.10 -70.83 2.62
C THR A 80 -32.18 -69.79 3.21
N VAL A 81 -32.75 -68.76 3.87
CA VAL A 81 -32.01 -67.72 4.60
C VAL A 81 -31.15 -68.28 5.73
N LEU A 82 -31.76 -69.28 6.50
CA LEU A 82 -31.06 -69.91 7.61
C LEU A 82 -29.86 -70.76 7.19
N TYR A 83 -29.89 -71.33 5.99
CA TYR A 83 -28.77 -72.10 5.40
C TYR A 83 -27.81 -71.28 4.54
N SER A 84 -28.11 -70.00 4.33
CA SER A 84 -27.34 -69.07 3.50
C SER A 84 -26.58 -68.07 4.35
N GLN A 85 -25.76 -67.23 3.73
CA GLN A 85 -25.12 -66.09 4.38
C GLN A 85 -26.05 -64.89 4.27
N THR A 86 -26.16 -64.14 5.34
CA THR A 86 -26.88 -62.86 5.36
C THR A 86 -25.89 -61.69 5.51
N PHE A 87 -26.12 -60.65 4.74
CA PHE A 87 -25.38 -59.41 4.82
C PHE A 87 -26.35 -58.30 5.15
N LYS A 88 -26.04 -57.60 6.25
CA LYS A 88 -26.71 -56.37 6.63
C LYS A 88 -25.65 -55.31 6.70
N ALA A 89 -25.84 -54.24 6.03
CA ALA A 89 -24.98 -53.09 6.12
C ALA A 89 -25.85 -51.83 6.20
N SER A 90 -25.53 -50.96 7.11
CA SER A 90 -26.00 -49.57 7.10
C SER A 90 -24.97 -48.74 6.33
N ARG A 91 -25.44 -47.76 5.55
CA ARG A 91 -24.58 -46.82 4.87
C ARG A 91 -23.62 -46.11 5.83
N ILE A 92 -24.14 -45.77 7.03
CA ILE A 92 -23.34 -45.18 8.08
C ILE A 92 -22.20 -46.08 8.54
N ASP A 93 -22.48 -47.39 8.76
CA ASP A 93 -21.46 -48.37 9.18
C ASP A 93 -20.36 -48.52 8.12
N LEU A 94 -20.73 -48.50 6.85
CA LEU A 94 -19.74 -48.51 5.76
C LEU A 94 -18.87 -47.25 5.72
N ILE A 95 -19.49 -46.07 5.87
CA ILE A 95 -18.78 -44.78 5.95
C ILE A 95 -17.83 -44.75 7.15
N MET A 96 -18.30 -45.20 8.33
CA MET A 96 -17.47 -45.24 9.54
C MET A 96 -16.26 -46.16 9.37
N ASN A 97 -16.46 -47.35 8.77
CA ASN A 97 -15.35 -48.23 8.47
C ASN A 97 -14.38 -47.66 7.46
N GLU A 98 -14.86 -47.01 6.39
CA GLU A 98 -14.05 -46.40 5.36
C GLU A 98 -13.17 -45.25 5.91
N LEU A 99 -13.75 -44.46 6.82
CA LEU A 99 -13.09 -43.29 7.45
C LEU A 99 -12.38 -43.62 8.77
N GLN A 100 -12.41 -44.88 9.20
CA GLN A 100 -11.86 -45.38 10.47
C GLN A 100 -12.41 -44.62 11.71
N ILE A 101 -13.69 -44.26 11.67
CA ILE A 101 -14.39 -43.59 12.78
C ILE A 101 -14.73 -44.62 13.89
N ASP A 102 -14.45 -44.25 15.14
CA ASP A 102 -14.74 -45.11 16.30
C ASP A 102 -16.23 -45.39 16.45
N SER A 103 -16.57 -46.61 16.84
CA SER A 103 -17.97 -47.06 17.03
C SER A 103 -18.77 -46.27 18.07
N SER A 104 -18.11 -45.61 19.02
CA SER A 104 -18.75 -44.69 19.99
C SER A 104 -19.41 -43.49 19.34
N LEU A 105 -18.92 -43.06 18.14
CA LEU A 105 -19.47 -41.92 17.37
C LEU A 105 -20.63 -42.30 16.44
N ARG A 106 -21.05 -43.59 16.46
CA ARG A 106 -22.16 -44.07 15.62
C ARG A 106 -23.47 -43.29 15.85
N PRO A 107 -23.88 -42.96 17.07
CA PRO A 107 -25.10 -42.18 17.30
C PRO A 107 -25.08 -40.80 16.62
N THR A 108 -23.91 -40.12 16.61
CA THR A 108 -23.73 -38.86 15.95
C THR A 108 -23.83 -38.99 14.43
N MET A 109 -23.15 -39.99 13.84
CA MET A 109 -23.25 -40.30 12.42
C MET A 109 -24.68 -40.63 11.98
N GLN A 110 -25.45 -41.35 12.80
CA GLN A 110 -26.86 -41.66 12.54
C GLN A 110 -27.77 -40.42 12.63
N ARG A 111 -27.52 -39.52 13.59
CA ARG A 111 -28.23 -38.23 13.71
C ARG A 111 -28.17 -37.44 12.41
N TYR A 112 -27.03 -37.46 11.75
CA TYR A 112 -26.78 -36.74 10.51
C TYR A 112 -26.84 -37.60 9.24
N ALA A 113 -27.52 -38.72 9.23
CA ALA A 113 -27.57 -39.65 8.09
C ALA A 113 -27.94 -38.95 6.77
N VAL A 114 -28.92 -38.02 6.80
CA VAL A 114 -29.37 -37.23 5.64
C VAL A 114 -28.24 -36.43 4.99
N PHE A 115 -27.24 -36.01 5.76
CA PHE A 115 -26.07 -35.35 5.18
C PHE A 115 -25.28 -36.28 4.25
N PHE A 116 -25.12 -37.56 4.64
CA PHE A 116 -24.31 -38.56 3.97
C PHE A 116 -25.01 -39.22 2.77
N ASP A 117 -26.31 -39.01 2.57
CA ASP A 117 -27.05 -39.54 1.42
C ASP A 117 -26.62 -38.97 0.08
N ASN A 118 -25.94 -37.82 0.08
CA ASN A 118 -25.49 -37.17 -1.15
C ASN A 118 -24.00 -37.42 -1.41
N LYS A 119 -23.68 -38.02 -2.55
CA LYS A 119 -22.29 -38.36 -2.95
C LYS A 119 -21.35 -37.13 -3.00
N VAL A 120 -21.85 -35.94 -3.32
CA VAL A 120 -21.01 -34.72 -3.40
C VAL A 120 -20.64 -34.26 -1.97
N ARG A 121 -21.62 -34.17 -1.06
CA ARG A 121 -21.35 -33.80 0.34
C ARG A 121 -20.41 -34.80 1.01
N TYR A 122 -20.66 -36.10 0.81
CA TYR A 122 -19.81 -37.14 1.34
C TYR A 122 -18.38 -37.07 0.82
N ARG A 123 -18.18 -36.86 -0.50
CA ARG A 123 -16.84 -36.69 -1.08
C ARG A 123 -16.11 -35.50 -0.48
N LYS A 124 -16.79 -34.36 -0.27
CA LYS A 124 -16.17 -33.19 0.34
C LYS A 124 -15.80 -33.47 1.80
N PHE A 125 -16.69 -34.08 2.59
CA PHE A 125 -16.41 -34.49 3.96
C PHE A 125 -15.21 -35.46 4.05
N LYS A 126 -15.13 -36.42 3.14
CA LYS A 126 -14.03 -37.40 3.05
C LYS A 126 -12.70 -36.77 2.60
N SER A 127 -12.73 -35.68 1.86
CA SER A 127 -11.51 -35.04 1.34
C SER A 127 -10.64 -34.40 2.44
N TYR A 128 -11.16 -34.22 3.64
CA TYR A 128 -10.42 -33.69 4.77
C TYR A 128 -9.53 -34.77 5.39
N SER A 129 -8.23 -34.48 5.53
CA SER A 129 -7.20 -35.46 5.87
C SER A 129 -7.04 -35.76 7.38
N GLU A 130 -7.65 -34.99 8.27
CA GLU A 130 -7.51 -35.16 9.69
C GLU A 130 -8.22 -36.42 10.21
N VAL A 131 -7.80 -36.96 11.35
CA VAL A 131 -8.47 -38.08 12.02
C VAL A 131 -9.75 -37.60 12.70
N ILE A 132 -10.82 -38.38 12.67
CA ILE A 132 -12.10 -38.05 13.31
C ILE A 132 -12.16 -38.74 14.67
N GLU A 133 -11.88 -37.99 15.73
CA GLU A 133 -11.81 -38.52 17.10
C GLU A 133 -12.96 -38.07 18.01
N SER A 134 -13.78 -37.11 17.54
CA SER A 134 -14.85 -36.52 18.38
C SER A 134 -16.11 -36.16 17.58
N GLU A 135 -17.22 -35.97 18.28
CA GLU A 135 -18.45 -35.40 17.74
C GLU A 135 -18.23 -34.02 17.13
N ALA A 136 -17.47 -33.16 17.80
CA ALA A 136 -17.14 -31.83 17.35
C ALA A 136 -16.35 -31.86 15.99
N ALA A 137 -15.46 -32.84 15.82
CA ALA A 137 -14.74 -33.00 14.55
C ALA A 137 -15.68 -33.41 13.39
N ILE A 138 -16.71 -34.23 13.66
CA ILE A 138 -17.74 -34.55 12.66
C ILE A 138 -18.53 -33.30 12.30
N GLU A 139 -19.04 -32.58 13.31
CA GLU A 139 -19.84 -31.36 13.14
C GLU A 139 -19.09 -30.27 12.38
N LEU A 140 -17.83 -30.02 12.74
CA LEU A 140 -16.96 -29.05 12.06
C LEU A 140 -16.77 -29.40 10.58
N ARG A 141 -16.48 -30.67 10.25
CA ARG A 141 -16.33 -31.12 8.87
C ARG A 141 -17.61 -30.99 8.07
N MET A 142 -18.76 -31.28 8.70
CA MET A 142 -20.07 -31.16 8.04
C MET A 142 -20.37 -29.70 7.68
N ILE A 143 -20.22 -28.77 8.62
CA ILE A 143 -20.43 -27.35 8.41
C ILE A 143 -19.46 -26.85 7.33
N SER A 144 -18.18 -27.22 7.41
CA SER A 144 -17.15 -26.86 6.44
C SER A 144 -17.46 -27.40 5.03
N ALA A 145 -17.96 -28.64 4.93
CA ALA A 145 -18.37 -29.22 3.66
C ALA A 145 -19.62 -28.53 3.06
N LEU A 146 -20.58 -28.13 3.90
CA LEU A 146 -21.76 -27.35 3.48
C LEU A 146 -21.36 -25.97 2.94
N CYS A 147 -20.31 -25.37 3.50
CA CYS A 147 -19.73 -24.11 3.05
C CYS A 147 -18.69 -24.29 1.91
N ASN A 148 -18.43 -25.55 1.48
CA ASN A 148 -17.46 -25.90 0.44
C ASN A 148 -16.02 -25.45 0.71
N LEU A 149 -15.59 -25.44 1.96
CA LEU A 149 -14.24 -25.07 2.37
C LEU A 149 -13.21 -26.14 2.02
N ASP A 150 -11.97 -25.76 1.76
CA ASP A 150 -10.87 -26.71 1.49
C ASP A 150 -10.25 -27.29 2.75
N ILE A 151 -10.33 -26.57 3.87
CA ILE A 151 -9.85 -26.97 5.18
C ILE A 151 -10.99 -26.76 6.19
N PRO A 152 -11.25 -27.71 7.09
CA PRO A 152 -12.26 -27.53 8.14
C PRO A 152 -11.91 -26.36 9.07
N SER A 153 -12.81 -25.39 9.17
CA SER A 153 -12.67 -24.24 10.09
C SER A 153 -14.03 -23.62 10.35
N PHE A 154 -14.40 -23.49 11.62
CA PHE A 154 -15.67 -22.88 12.00
C PHE A 154 -15.68 -21.37 11.69
N GLU A 155 -14.59 -20.68 11.96
CA GLU A 155 -14.40 -19.26 11.63
C GLU A 155 -14.59 -18.99 10.13
N ARG A 156 -13.89 -19.76 9.27
CA ARG A 156 -14.01 -19.63 7.80
C ARG A 156 -15.42 -19.96 7.32
N ALA A 157 -16.07 -20.97 7.93
CA ALA A 157 -17.45 -21.32 7.60
C ALA A 157 -18.40 -20.17 7.97
N LEU A 158 -18.28 -19.62 9.17
CA LEU A 158 -19.11 -18.50 9.63
C LEU A 158 -18.88 -17.26 8.73
N ARG A 159 -17.63 -16.94 8.44
CA ARG A 159 -17.30 -15.85 7.52
C ARG A 159 -17.92 -16.06 6.13
N THR A 160 -17.83 -17.27 5.57
CA THR A 160 -18.43 -17.61 4.26
C THR A 160 -19.95 -17.43 4.28
N ILE A 161 -20.61 -17.79 5.41
CA ILE A 161 -22.04 -17.61 5.59
C ILE A 161 -22.37 -16.11 5.61
N LEU A 162 -21.68 -15.32 6.41
CA LEU A 162 -21.91 -13.89 6.56
C LEU A 162 -21.63 -13.11 5.26
N ILE A 163 -20.57 -13.46 4.50
CA ILE A 163 -20.24 -12.84 3.22
C ILE A 163 -21.35 -13.05 2.19
N GLU A 164 -21.98 -14.20 2.18
CA GLU A 164 -23.06 -14.48 1.22
C GLU A 164 -24.24 -13.52 1.40
N SER A 165 -24.78 -13.43 2.61
CA SER A 165 -25.86 -12.49 2.94
C SER A 165 -26.08 -12.45 4.45
N LEU A 166 -26.46 -11.29 4.98
CA LEU A 166 -26.97 -11.15 6.36
C LEU A 166 -28.46 -11.41 6.50
N GLU A 167 -29.16 -11.66 5.39
CA GLU A 167 -30.61 -11.90 5.35
C GLU A 167 -30.95 -13.37 5.61
N ASP A 168 -32.18 -13.64 5.99
CA ASP A 168 -32.67 -14.97 6.35
C ASP A 168 -32.70 -15.96 5.18
N ASP A 169 -32.61 -15.48 3.94
CA ASP A 169 -32.62 -16.32 2.75
C ASP A 169 -31.24 -16.86 2.36
N ASN A 170 -30.23 -16.68 3.22
CA ASN A 170 -28.86 -17.16 3.05
C ASN A 170 -28.81 -18.63 2.66
N LYS A 171 -28.14 -18.95 1.55
CA LYS A 171 -28.08 -20.32 0.98
C LYS A 171 -27.39 -21.31 1.88
N TYR A 172 -26.33 -20.89 2.60
CA TYR A 172 -25.59 -21.76 3.51
C TYR A 172 -26.38 -22.05 4.78
N LEU A 173 -27.05 -21.03 5.34
CA LEU A 173 -27.92 -21.21 6.49
C LEU A 173 -29.08 -22.16 6.18
N LYS A 174 -29.67 -22.07 4.97
CA LYS A 174 -30.69 -23.04 4.49
C LYS A 174 -30.10 -24.43 4.34
N ALA A 175 -28.87 -24.58 3.88
CA ALA A 175 -28.20 -25.89 3.76
C ALA A 175 -27.93 -26.48 5.15
N ILE A 176 -27.48 -25.69 6.11
CA ILE A 176 -27.28 -26.08 7.52
C ILE A 176 -28.60 -26.51 8.15
N SER A 177 -29.67 -25.75 8.00
CA SER A 177 -31.01 -26.12 8.50
C SER A 177 -31.55 -27.42 7.90
N LYS A 178 -31.16 -27.74 6.67
CA LYS A 178 -31.65 -28.96 5.98
C LYS A 178 -30.81 -30.19 6.25
N PHE A 179 -29.50 -30.08 6.39
CA PHE A 179 -28.54 -31.19 6.41
C PHE A 179 -27.72 -31.30 7.68
N PHE A 180 -27.85 -30.34 8.58
CA PHE A 180 -27.24 -30.28 9.89
C PHE A 180 -28.35 -29.95 10.90
N ASP A 181 -28.02 -29.58 12.10
CA ASP A 181 -28.97 -29.09 13.12
C ASP A 181 -28.76 -27.56 13.27
N ILE A 182 -29.79 -26.77 12.94
CA ILE A 182 -29.72 -25.32 13.02
C ILE A 182 -29.55 -24.78 14.45
N GLU A 183 -30.19 -25.44 15.43
CA GLU A 183 -30.03 -25.05 16.83
C GLU A 183 -28.60 -25.36 17.30
N ARG A 184 -28.09 -26.53 16.90
CA ARG A 184 -26.70 -26.90 17.20
C ARG A 184 -25.70 -25.94 16.56
N PHE A 185 -25.95 -25.47 15.34
CA PHE A 185 -25.15 -24.41 14.70
C PHE A 185 -25.12 -23.14 15.55
N TRP A 186 -26.26 -22.66 16.03
CA TRP A 186 -26.31 -21.47 16.88
C TRP A 186 -25.68 -21.70 18.27
N GLU A 187 -25.73 -22.91 18.81
CA GLU A 187 -25.00 -23.29 20.05
C GLU A 187 -23.47 -23.18 19.81
N LEU A 188 -22.97 -23.65 18.66
CA LEU A 188 -21.57 -23.50 18.29
C LEU A 188 -21.18 -22.03 18.13
N VAL A 189 -22.02 -21.21 17.49
CA VAL A 189 -21.82 -19.76 17.42
C VAL A 189 -21.77 -19.16 18.82
N GLY A 190 -22.66 -19.55 19.70
CA GLY A 190 -22.68 -19.09 21.08
C GLY A 190 -21.43 -19.48 21.86
N SER A 191 -20.95 -20.72 21.72
CA SER A 191 -19.76 -21.20 22.41
C SER A 191 -18.46 -20.57 21.93
N HIS A 192 -18.36 -20.19 20.63
CA HIS A 192 -17.16 -19.59 20.07
C HIS A 192 -17.12 -18.07 20.20
N TYR A 193 -18.29 -17.41 20.10
CA TYR A 193 -18.36 -15.95 20.01
C TYR A 193 -19.29 -15.30 21.05
N GLY A 194 -19.86 -16.10 21.97
CA GLY A 194 -20.71 -15.57 23.03
C GLY A 194 -22.08 -15.04 22.57
N TYR A 195 -22.52 -15.37 21.35
CA TYR A 195 -23.80 -14.91 20.82
C TYR A 195 -24.96 -15.76 21.36
N ILE A 196 -25.62 -15.25 22.40
CA ILE A 196 -26.74 -15.92 23.08
C ILE A 196 -27.95 -15.00 23.05
N ARG A 197 -28.89 -15.25 22.12
CA ARG A 197 -30.14 -14.50 21.98
C ARG A 197 -31.33 -15.41 21.74
N GLU A 198 -32.53 -14.96 22.12
CA GLU A 198 -33.79 -15.68 21.84
C GLU A 198 -34.10 -15.66 20.35
N GLU A 199 -34.08 -14.48 19.75
CA GLU A 199 -34.18 -14.30 18.29
C GLU A 199 -32.80 -14.22 17.65
N LYS A 200 -32.48 -15.23 16.86
CA LYS A 200 -31.20 -15.41 16.22
C LYS A 200 -31.29 -15.01 14.74
N SER A 201 -30.45 -14.10 14.29
CA SER A 201 -30.30 -13.72 12.87
C SER A 201 -28.84 -13.44 12.53
N LEU A 202 -28.48 -13.58 11.24
CA LEU A 202 -27.13 -13.28 10.78
C LEU A 202 -26.78 -11.80 10.93
N LYS A 203 -27.76 -10.91 10.77
CA LYS A 203 -27.57 -9.47 10.93
C LYS A 203 -27.22 -9.11 12.38
N THR A 204 -28.01 -9.60 13.35
CA THR A 204 -27.74 -9.34 14.78
C THR A 204 -26.46 -10.04 15.24
N LEU A 205 -26.12 -11.18 14.64
CA LEU A 205 -24.82 -11.84 14.88
C LEU A 205 -23.67 -10.97 14.38
N PHE A 206 -23.75 -10.43 13.17
CA PHE A 206 -22.70 -9.54 12.63
C PHE A 206 -22.55 -8.27 13.48
N MET A 207 -23.66 -7.66 13.93
CA MET A 207 -23.61 -6.57 14.91
C MET A 207 -22.90 -6.98 16.20
N HIS A 208 -23.25 -8.14 16.76
CA HIS A 208 -22.62 -8.67 17.95
C HIS A 208 -21.10 -8.89 17.76
N LEU A 209 -20.68 -9.49 16.64
CA LEU A 209 -19.27 -9.73 16.33
C LEU A 209 -18.48 -8.43 16.19
N THR A 210 -19.00 -7.46 15.44
CA THR A 210 -18.32 -6.17 15.19
C THR A 210 -18.26 -5.29 16.44
N ILE A 211 -19.32 -5.24 17.24
CA ILE A 211 -19.34 -4.44 18.48
C ILE A 211 -18.51 -5.11 19.59
N SER A 212 -18.53 -6.44 19.71
CA SER A 212 -17.62 -7.14 20.61
C SER A 212 -16.15 -6.98 20.20
N ALA A 213 -15.85 -6.97 18.89
CA ALA A 213 -14.52 -6.67 18.39
C ALA A 213 -14.13 -5.20 18.67
N LEU A 214 -15.06 -4.27 18.58
CA LEU A 214 -14.85 -2.86 18.96
C LEU A 214 -14.49 -2.75 20.45
N SER A 215 -15.20 -3.46 21.32
CA SER A 215 -14.92 -3.52 22.77
C SER A 215 -13.57 -4.17 23.10
N PHE A 216 -12.96 -4.93 22.20
CA PHE A 216 -11.59 -5.40 22.36
C PHE A 216 -10.56 -4.28 22.21
N GLN A 217 -10.85 -3.27 21.42
CA GLN A 217 -9.97 -2.13 21.13
C GLN A 217 -10.28 -0.88 21.96
N MET A 218 -11.44 -0.83 22.63
CA MET A 218 -11.92 0.31 23.41
C MET A 218 -12.32 -0.14 24.82
N ASP A 219 -12.34 0.79 25.76
CA ASP A 219 -12.82 0.52 27.12
C ASP A 219 -14.35 0.31 27.12
N GLU A 220 -14.80 -0.65 27.89
CA GLU A 220 -16.24 -1.00 28.02
C GLU A 220 -17.09 0.20 28.49
N GLU A 221 -16.52 1.02 29.38
CA GLU A 221 -17.17 2.22 29.90
C GLU A 221 -17.54 3.23 28.82
N ASP A 222 -16.81 3.23 27.71
CA ASP A 222 -17.03 4.11 26.56
C ASP A 222 -18.14 3.57 25.63
N LEU A 223 -18.54 2.30 25.79
CA LEU A 223 -19.51 1.58 24.95
C LEU A 223 -20.80 1.17 25.68
N VAL A 224 -21.15 1.79 26.79
CA VAL A 224 -22.31 1.44 27.64
C VAL A 224 -23.62 1.38 26.83
N LEU A 225 -23.81 2.25 25.83
CA LEU A 225 -25.00 2.23 24.97
C LEU A 225 -25.09 0.98 24.08
N LEU A 226 -23.99 0.26 23.89
CA LEU A 226 -23.86 -0.93 23.06
C LEU A 226 -23.67 -2.21 23.87
N GLU A 227 -23.73 -2.17 25.21
CA GLU A 227 -23.45 -3.30 26.11
C GLU A 227 -24.20 -4.58 25.77
N ASN A 228 -25.44 -4.46 25.28
CA ASN A 228 -26.28 -5.60 24.89
C ASN A 228 -25.72 -6.39 23.68
N PHE A 229 -24.73 -5.87 22.99
CA PHE A 229 -24.06 -6.52 21.86
C PHE A 229 -22.65 -7.01 22.18
N ILE A 230 -22.18 -6.82 23.41
CA ILE A 230 -20.81 -7.14 23.81
C ILE A 230 -20.77 -8.48 24.54
N ALA A 231 -19.95 -9.39 24.06
CA ALA A 231 -19.65 -10.65 24.74
C ALA A 231 -18.27 -10.55 25.43
N LEU A 232 -18.23 -10.09 26.66
CA LEU A 232 -17.01 -9.78 27.40
C LEU A 232 -15.96 -10.89 27.41
N SER A 233 -16.39 -12.14 27.52
CA SER A 233 -15.50 -13.31 27.53
C SER A 233 -14.98 -13.71 26.14
N HIS A 234 -15.58 -13.19 25.04
CA HIS A 234 -15.30 -13.57 23.66
C HIS A 234 -14.89 -12.39 22.78
N THR A 235 -14.59 -11.23 23.35
CA THR A 235 -14.20 -10.03 22.59
C THR A 235 -12.98 -10.29 21.71
N GLY A 236 -11.99 -11.04 22.20
CA GLY A 236 -10.81 -11.44 21.45
C GLY A 236 -11.12 -12.37 20.28
N ASP A 237 -12.00 -13.36 20.47
CA ASP A 237 -12.40 -14.28 19.41
C ASP A 237 -13.18 -13.55 18.31
N CYS A 238 -14.07 -12.63 18.71
CA CYS A 238 -14.78 -11.76 17.76
C CYS A 238 -13.81 -10.86 16.98
N TYR A 239 -12.82 -10.26 17.68
CA TYR A 239 -11.82 -9.42 17.04
C TYR A 239 -10.99 -10.18 16.01
N ILE A 240 -10.52 -11.39 16.31
CA ILE A 240 -9.76 -12.22 15.38
C ILE A 240 -10.56 -12.51 14.11
N LEU A 241 -11.82 -12.91 14.23
CA LEU A 241 -12.68 -13.17 13.06
C LEU A 241 -12.83 -11.93 12.19
N ILE A 242 -13.07 -10.76 12.81
CA ILE A 242 -13.24 -9.49 12.13
C ILE A 242 -11.93 -9.04 11.47
N ASP A 243 -10.79 -9.14 12.18
CA ASP A 243 -9.47 -8.80 11.66
C ASP A 243 -9.10 -9.67 10.43
N HIS A 244 -9.29 -10.98 10.51
CA HIS A 244 -9.08 -11.88 9.37
C HIS A 244 -10.01 -11.57 8.18
N TRP A 245 -11.22 -11.07 8.45
CA TRP A 245 -12.12 -10.66 7.39
C TRP A 245 -11.65 -9.36 6.71
N MET A 246 -11.29 -8.35 7.49
CA MET A 246 -10.76 -7.07 6.98
C MET A 246 -9.51 -7.25 6.13
N GLN A 247 -8.61 -8.17 6.51
CA GLN A 247 -7.36 -8.40 5.79
C GLN A 247 -7.52 -9.25 4.52
N ASN A 248 -8.68 -9.87 4.29
CA ASN A 248 -8.93 -10.65 3.10
C ASN A 248 -9.33 -9.76 1.92
N GLN A 249 -8.44 -9.56 0.97
CA GLN A 249 -8.63 -8.66 -0.19
C GLN A 249 -9.88 -8.96 -1.03
N THR A 250 -10.31 -10.22 -1.09
CA THR A 250 -11.51 -10.60 -1.88
C THR A 250 -12.81 -10.25 -1.18
N ASP A 251 -12.83 -10.24 0.14
CA ASP A 251 -14.04 -10.18 0.95
C ASP A 251 -14.21 -8.86 1.71
N ALA A 252 -13.14 -8.05 1.78
CA ALA A 252 -13.11 -6.78 2.51
C ALA A 252 -14.20 -5.79 2.08
N SER A 253 -14.49 -5.72 0.78
CA SER A 253 -15.52 -4.81 0.25
C SER A 253 -16.92 -5.10 0.81
N LYS A 254 -17.22 -6.38 1.07
CA LYS A 254 -18.51 -6.79 1.66
C LYS A 254 -18.57 -6.45 3.15
N PHE A 255 -17.47 -6.60 3.86
CA PHE A 255 -17.33 -6.14 5.23
C PHE A 255 -17.57 -4.63 5.35
N GLU A 256 -16.96 -3.83 4.48
CA GLU A 256 -17.14 -2.38 4.46
C GLU A 256 -18.59 -1.94 4.14
N GLU A 257 -19.28 -2.69 3.27
CA GLU A 257 -20.71 -2.44 2.99
C GLU A 257 -21.54 -2.63 4.26
N TYR A 258 -21.32 -3.74 4.99
CA TYR A 258 -22.07 -4.07 6.18
C TYR A 258 -21.75 -3.15 7.35
N THR A 259 -20.47 -2.83 7.59
CA THR A 259 -20.08 -1.91 8.67
C THR A 259 -20.68 -0.52 8.48
N ARG A 260 -20.74 -0.01 7.24
CA ARG A 260 -21.40 1.27 6.92
C ARG A 260 -22.91 1.29 7.20
N GLN A 261 -23.56 0.14 7.09
CA GLN A 261 -24.99 0.04 7.44
C GLN A 261 -25.17 0.01 8.95
N ILE A 262 -24.35 -0.79 9.63
CA ILE A 262 -24.45 -0.99 11.09
C ILE A 262 -24.06 0.27 11.87
N GLU A 263 -22.98 0.95 11.51
CA GLU A 263 -22.57 2.18 12.22
C GLU A 263 -23.66 3.25 12.25
N LYS A 264 -24.48 3.34 11.19
CA LYS A 264 -25.66 4.23 11.14
C LYS A 264 -26.78 3.74 12.05
N GLU A 265 -27.01 2.43 12.08
CA GLU A 265 -28.10 1.83 12.87
C GLU A 265 -27.82 1.93 14.38
N ILE A 266 -26.56 1.81 14.78
CA ILE A 266 -26.15 1.93 16.19
C ILE A 266 -25.78 3.37 16.59
N HIS A 267 -25.92 4.35 15.69
CA HIS A 267 -25.54 5.75 15.94
C HIS A 267 -24.09 5.91 16.44
N LEU A 268 -23.17 5.13 15.90
CA LEU A 268 -21.78 5.07 16.37
C LEU A 268 -21.09 6.46 16.35
N GLN A 269 -21.39 7.26 15.35
CA GLN A 269 -20.81 8.61 15.25
C GLN A 269 -21.11 9.48 16.47
N GLU A 270 -22.36 9.45 16.96
CA GLU A 270 -22.76 10.23 18.14
C GLU A 270 -22.00 9.76 19.39
N ILE A 271 -21.74 8.46 19.52
CA ILE A 271 -20.96 7.88 20.63
C ILE A 271 -19.50 8.34 20.56
N ILE A 272 -18.86 8.23 19.39
CA ILE A 272 -17.44 8.57 19.21
C ILE A 272 -17.19 10.06 19.40
N GLN A 273 -18.09 10.94 18.96
CA GLN A 273 -17.95 12.39 19.09
C GLN A 273 -17.89 12.88 20.55
N GLU A 274 -18.47 12.16 21.49
CA GLU A 274 -18.43 12.49 22.92
C GLU A 274 -17.12 12.02 23.58
N LEU A 275 -16.29 11.22 22.90
CA LEU A 275 -15.07 10.66 23.46
C LEU A 275 -13.81 11.48 23.11
N PRO A 276 -12.81 11.52 24.00
CA PRO A 276 -11.52 12.07 23.67
C PRO A 276 -10.80 11.20 22.62
N LEU A 277 -10.00 11.84 21.75
CA LEU A 277 -9.32 11.20 20.61
C LEU A 277 -8.51 9.96 21.01
N GLU A 278 -7.86 9.98 22.18
CA GLU A 278 -7.01 8.92 22.70
C GLU A 278 -7.76 7.58 22.90
N LYS A 279 -9.09 7.64 23.06
CA LYS A 279 -9.92 6.45 23.26
C LYS A 279 -10.15 5.66 21.97
N TYR A 280 -10.10 6.33 20.81
CA TYR A 280 -10.42 5.70 19.53
C TYR A 280 -9.34 5.82 18.45
N GLU A 281 -8.21 6.51 18.71
CA GLU A 281 -7.16 6.71 17.72
C GLU A 281 -6.54 5.42 17.14
N ASN A 282 -6.65 4.29 17.87
CA ASN A 282 -6.10 3.00 17.46
C ASN A 282 -7.16 2.02 16.90
N VAL A 283 -8.43 2.38 16.96
CA VAL A 283 -9.57 1.55 16.51
C VAL A 283 -9.73 1.60 15.00
N ASP A 284 -10.13 0.48 14.36
CA ASP A 284 -10.22 0.41 12.89
C ASP A 284 -11.39 -0.42 12.32
N ILE A 285 -12.37 -0.80 13.17
CA ILE A 285 -13.47 -1.68 12.74
C ILE A 285 -14.52 -0.97 11.89
N PHE A 286 -14.72 0.33 12.12
CA PHE A 286 -15.75 1.13 11.44
C PHE A 286 -15.15 2.36 10.75
N PRO A 287 -15.62 2.70 9.53
CA PRO A 287 -15.11 3.87 8.80
C PRO A 287 -15.38 5.21 9.48
N THR A 288 -16.42 5.31 10.32
CA THR A 288 -16.72 6.49 11.15
C THR A 288 -15.54 6.87 12.04
N ILE A 289 -14.72 5.93 12.50
CA ILE A 289 -13.54 6.19 13.34
C ILE A 289 -12.54 7.11 12.60
N ASP A 290 -12.19 6.77 11.35
CA ASP A 290 -11.29 7.59 10.55
C ASP A 290 -11.89 8.97 10.26
N GLN A 291 -13.18 9.05 10.00
CA GLN A 291 -13.87 10.32 9.75
C GLN A 291 -13.77 11.25 10.97
N GLU A 292 -14.01 10.72 12.18
CA GLU A 292 -13.93 11.52 13.41
C GLU A 292 -12.48 11.90 13.77
N ILE A 293 -11.49 11.02 13.53
CA ILE A 293 -10.06 11.36 13.67
C ILE A 293 -9.68 12.50 12.72
N ILE A 294 -10.05 12.41 11.46
CA ILE A 294 -9.80 13.44 10.44
C ILE A 294 -10.43 14.76 10.84
N LEU A 295 -11.71 14.75 11.23
CA LEU A 295 -12.42 15.96 11.68
C LEU A 295 -11.79 16.57 12.93
N HIS A 296 -11.37 15.74 13.88
CA HIS A 296 -10.68 16.21 15.08
C HIS A 296 -9.38 16.95 14.74
N ILE A 297 -8.50 16.32 13.97
CA ILE A 297 -7.21 16.90 13.56
C ILE A 297 -7.45 18.18 12.73
N ALA A 298 -8.36 18.14 11.76
CA ALA A 298 -8.67 19.30 10.92
C ALA A 298 -9.19 20.49 11.75
N ASN A 299 -10.12 20.26 12.69
CA ASN A 299 -10.64 21.28 13.58
C ASN A 299 -9.57 21.84 14.51
N ALA A 300 -8.66 21.00 15.00
CA ALA A 300 -7.54 21.45 15.81
C ALA A 300 -6.61 22.39 15.03
N LEU A 301 -6.25 22.01 13.80
CA LEU A 301 -5.42 22.83 12.90
C LEU A 301 -6.12 24.15 12.51
N LEU A 302 -7.43 24.13 12.31
CA LEU A 302 -8.21 25.33 12.01
C LEU A 302 -8.28 26.29 13.22
N LYS A 303 -8.20 25.75 14.44
CA LYS A 303 -8.16 26.53 15.71
C LYS A 303 -6.73 26.89 16.17
N ASP A 304 -5.73 26.65 15.33
CA ASP A 304 -4.32 26.90 15.63
C ASP A 304 -3.79 26.14 16.88
N LEU A 305 -4.29 24.92 17.11
CA LEU A 305 -3.74 24.02 18.12
C LEU A 305 -2.48 23.34 17.57
N GLU A 306 -1.41 23.32 18.36
CA GLU A 306 -0.05 22.98 17.91
C GLU A 306 0.45 21.62 18.44
N ASP A 307 -0.42 20.63 18.64
CA ASP A 307 -0.05 19.28 19.05
C ASP A 307 0.45 18.45 17.86
N PHE A 308 1.34 19.02 17.03
CA PHE A 308 1.77 18.48 15.74
C PHE A 308 2.35 17.07 15.84
N ASP A 309 3.27 16.84 16.79
CA ASP A 309 3.89 15.52 16.99
C ASP A 309 2.85 14.42 17.26
N LYS A 310 1.82 14.75 18.07
CA LYS A 310 0.71 13.82 18.34
C LYS A 310 -0.06 13.51 17.07
N TYR A 311 -0.47 14.53 16.32
CA TYR A 311 -1.27 14.33 15.11
C TYR A 311 -0.47 13.58 14.02
N LEU A 312 0.81 13.87 13.83
CA LEU A 312 1.68 13.13 12.91
C LEU A 312 1.79 11.66 13.33
N SER A 313 1.97 11.39 14.63
CA SER A 313 2.02 10.01 15.14
C SER A 313 0.71 9.26 14.89
N ILE A 314 -0.45 9.92 15.05
CA ILE A 314 -1.75 9.32 14.75
C ILE A 314 -1.85 9.01 13.26
N ILE A 315 -1.53 9.94 12.36
CA ILE A 315 -1.55 9.73 10.91
C ILE A 315 -0.65 8.54 10.51
N GLU A 316 0.57 8.45 11.08
CA GLU A 316 1.47 7.32 10.84
C GLU A 316 0.86 5.98 11.27
N LYS A 317 0.21 5.93 12.44
CA LYS A 317 -0.48 4.72 12.92
C LYS A 317 -1.65 4.35 12.01
N ARG A 318 -2.41 5.35 11.52
CA ARG A 318 -3.56 5.13 10.63
C ARG A 318 -3.14 4.53 9.29
N ARG A 319 -1.91 4.78 8.80
CA ARG A 319 -1.36 4.15 7.59
C ARG A 319 -1.37 2.62 7.62
N LEU A 320 -1.46 2.00 8.79
CA LEU A 320 -1.53 0.55 9.00
C LEU A 320 -2.94 0.01 9.15
N LYS A 321 -3.95 0.87 9.15
CA LYS A 321 -5.32 0.51 9.45
C LYS A 321 -6.14 0.23 8.19
N HIS A 322 -7.16 -0.62 8.33
CA HIS A 322 -7.96 -1.13 7.21
C HIS A 322 -8.52 -0.04 6.30
N TYR A 323 -9.08 1.02 6.88
CA TYR A 323 -9.71 2.08 6.10
C TYR A 323 -8.77 3.17 5.58
N PHE A 324 -7.44 3.08 5.85
CA PHE A 324 -6.48 4.12 5.45
C PHE A 324 -6.51 4.40 3.95
N GLU A 325 -6.47 3.37 3.10
CA GLU A 325 -6.45 3.54 1.64
C GLU A 325 -7.61 4.41 1.14
N LYS A 326 -8.78 4.28 1.76
CA LYS A 326 -9.95 5.11 1.42
C LYS A 326 -9.76 6.59 1.78
N TYR A 327 -9.03 6.90 2.84
CA TYR A 327 -8.83 8.25 3.37
C TYR A 327 -7.40 8.77 3.16
N GLU A 328 -6.55 8.06 2.43
CA GLU A 328 -5.12 8.35 2.24
C GLU A 328 -4.88 9.80 1.85
N HIS A 329 -5.57 10.29 0.82
CA HIS A 329 -5.36 11.66 0.32
C HIS A 329 -5.78 12.74 1.32
N ILE A 330 -6.77 12.47 2.17
CA ILE A 330 -7.16 13.40 3.23
C ILE A 330 -6.11 13.38 4.35
N TYR A 331 -5.64 12.21 4.76
CA TYR A 331 -4.55 12.09 5.73
C TYR A 331 -3.26 12.75 5.24
N ASP A 332 -2.91 12.59 3.96
CA ASP A 332 -1.75 13.26 3.38
C ASP A 332 -1.94 14.77 3.30
N THR A 333 -3.15 15.25 3.01
CA THR A 333 -3.49 16.69 3.07
C THR A 333 -3.27 17.23 4.48
N LEU A 334 -3.74 16.54 5.52
CA LEU A 334 -3.52 16.90 6.91
C LEU A 334 -2.03 16.84 7.27
N PHE A 335 -1.32 15.81 6.86
CA PHE A 335 0.12 15.65 7.11
C PHE A 335 0.91 16.84 6.58
N TYR A 336 0.72 17.23 5.31
CA TYR A 336 1.44 18.37 4.76
C TYR A 336 0.95 19.70 5.29
N THR A 337 -0.32 19.84 5.69
CA THR A 337 -0.78 21.00 6.45
C THR A 337 -0.01 21.14 7.76
N ILE A 338 0.15 20.05 8.51
CA ILE A 338 0.93 20.04 9.75
C ILE A 338 2.39 20.44 9.47
N LYS A 339 3.01 19.88 8.42
CA LYS A 339 4.40 20.21 8.06
C LYS A 339 4.58 21.69 7.72
N ILE A 340 3.62 22.31 7.06
CA ILE A 340 3.61 23.74 6.77
C ILE A 340 3.48 24.55 8.06
N PHE A 341 2.61 24.14 8.99
CA PHE A 341 2.42 24.82 10.27
C PHE A 341 3.61 24.63 11.20
N GLU A 342 4.24 23.44 11.24
CA GLU A 342 5.50 23.20 11.93
C GLU A 342 6.60 24.13 11.42
N PHE A 343 6.72 24.24 10.08
CA PHE A 343 7.67 25.15 9.46
C PHE A 343 7.39 26.60 9.86
N ARG A 344 6.12 27.04 9.88
CA ARG A 344 5.75 28.37 10.34
C ARG A 344 6.14 28.59 11.80
N LYS A 345 5.97 27.58 12.65
CA LYS A 345 6.34 27.62 14.08
C LYS A 345 7.85 27.66 14.26
N GLU A 346 8.61 26.87 13.52
CA GLU A 346 10.09 26.88 13.53
C GLU A 346 10.63 28.28 13.24
N PHE A 347 10.03 29.00 12.30
CA PHE A 347 10.45 30.35 11.89
C PHE A 347 9.52 31.47 12.36
N HIS A 348 8.91 31.32 13.56
CA HIS A 348 7.97 32.29 14.10
C HIS A 348 8.56 33.67 14.35
N GLN A 349 9.90 33.80 14.52
CA GLN A 349 10.60 35.07 14.70
C GLN A 349 10.81 35.85 13.40
N GLY A 350 10.38 35.31 12.27
CA GLY A 350 10.54 35.87 10.93
C GLY A 350 11.50 35.08 10.06
N LEU A 351 11.47 35.36 8.78
CA LEU A 351 12.35 34.76 7.80
C LEU A 351 13.70 35.53 7.69
N PRO A 352 14.78 34.91 7.15
CA PRO A 352 16.12 35.51 7.19
C PRO A 352 16.15 36.86 6.50
N GLN A 353 16.87 37.77 7.11
CA GLN A 353 17.18 39.11 6.61
C GLN A 353 18.70 39.28 6.62
N GLY A 354 19.24 40.12 5.77
CA GLY A 354 20.67 40.40 5.74
C GLY A 354 21.29 40.27 4.35
N ILE A 355 22.49 39.71 4.32
CA ILE A 355 23.25 39.59 3.06
C ILE A 355 22.70 38.46 2.19
N ALA A 356 22.84 38.60 0.86
CA ALA A 356 22.32 37.66 -0.12
C ALA A 356 22.90 36.24 0.03
N GLU A 357 24.16 36.12 0.43
CA GLU A 357 24.81 34.81 0.68
C GLU A 357 24.13 34.03 1.78
N ASP A 358 23.85 34.66 2.92
CA ASP A 358 23.18 33.99 4.06
C ASP A 358 21.77 33.53 3.71
N ILE A 359 20.98 34.37 3.01
CA ILE A 359 19.62 34.01 2.59
C ILE A 359 19.64 32.87 1.58
N PHE A 360 20.57 32.88 0.62
CA PHE A 360 20.75 31.81 -0.37
C PHE A 360 21.05 30.46 0.30
N HIS A 361 22.03 30.43 1.21
CA HIS A 361 22.38 29.23 1.96
C HIS A 361 21.29 28.77 2.91
N ALA A 362 20.54 29.69 3.53
CA ALA A 362 19.39 29.36 4.35
C ALA A 362 18.28 28.68 3.50
N TYR A 363 18.07 29.15 2.26
CA TYR A 363 17.13 28.50 1.34
C TYR A 363 17.59 27.10 0.99
N GLU A 364 18.83 26.92 0.55
CA GLU A 364 19.44 25.64 0.21
C GLU A 364 19.37 24.64 1.37
N LYS A 365 19.59 25.11 2.61
CA LYS A 365 19.61 24.26 3.80
C LYS A 365 18.22 23.93 4.33
N SER A 366 17.28 24.84 4.29
CA SER A 366 16.03 24.70 5.07
C SER A 366 14.78 25.20 4.35
N TYR A 367 14.81 26.39 3.72
CA TYR A 367 13.59 27.04 3.28
C TYR A 367 12.95 26.40 2.04
N TYR A 368 13.71 25.68 1.21
CA TYR A 368 13.16 24.88 0.10
C TYR A 368 12.08 23.89 0.57
N ARG A 369 12.12 23.47 1.85
CA ARG A 369 11.11 22.56 2.43
C ARG A 369 9.70 23.12 2.36
N MET A 370 9.53 24.43 2.49
CA MET A 370 8.21 25.06 2.41
C MET A 370 7.64 24.94 0.99
N ASP A 371 8.47 25.14 -0.05
CA ASP A 371 8.07 24.92 -1.44
C ASP A 371 7.70 23.45 -1.70
N ASN A 372 8.46 22.51 -1.12
CA ASN A 372 8.21 21.08 -1.20
C ASN A 372 6.89 20.67 -0.51
N TYR A 373 6.65 21.16 0.74
CA TYR A 373 5.44 20.87 1.48
C TYR A 373 4.21 21.45 0.80
N TYR A 374 4.31 22.66 0.25
CA TYR A 374 3.23 23.29 -0.49
C TYR A 374 2.87 22.50 -1.77
N ARG A 375 3.87 22.04 -2.52
CA ARG A 375 3.65 21.17 -3.70
C ARG A 375 2.98 19.85 -3.29
N LYS A 376 3.51 19.16 -2.29
CA LYS A 376 2.97 17.87 -1.81
C LYS A 376 1.58 18.01 -1.20
N PHE A 377 1.32 19.12 -0.50
CA PHE A 377 -0.02 19.45 -0.03
C PHE A 377 -1.03 19.48 -1.18
N TYR A 378 -0.71 20.18 -2.27
CA TYR A 378 -1.63 20.28 -3.40
C TYR A 378 -1.78 18.97 -4.17
N LEU A 379 -0.75 18.14 -4.25
CA LEU A 379 -0.88 16.79 -4.81
C LEU A 379 -1.92 15.96 -4.04
N ALA A 380 -1.86 15.98 -2.71
CA ALA A 380 -2.82 15.29 -1.86
C ALA A 380 -4.21 15.96 -1.90
N TYR A 381 -4.25 17.29 -1.76
CA TYR A 381 -5.48 18.07 -1.83
C TYR A 381 -6.25 17.84 -3.13
N ASP A 382 -5.61 17.84 -4.28
CA ASP A 382 -6.27 17.67 -5.58
C ASP A 382 -6.94 16.30 -5.73
N MET A 383 -6.44 15.29 -5.04
CA MET A 383 -6.97 13.91 -5.02
C MET A 383 -8.00 13.68 -3.91
N SER A 384 -8.06 14.54 -2.89
CA SER A 384 -8.99 14.40 -1.78
C SER A 384 -10.41 14.86 -2.12
N GLU A 385 -11.40 14.39 -1.37
CA GLU A 385 -12.76 14.95 -1.39
C GLU A 385 -12.74 16.40 -0.86
N LYS A 386 -13.50 17.29 -1.50
CA LYS A 386 -13.49 18.73 -1.22
C LYS A 386 -14.51 19.13 -0.18
N ASP A 387 -14.40 18.58 1.01
CA ASP A 387 -15.24 18.97 2.15
C ASP A 387 -14.93 20.40 2.63
N GLU A 388 -15.86 20.98 3.40
CA GLU A 388 -15.75 22.35 3.89
C GLU A 388 -14.46 22.58 4.71
N PHE A 389 -14.10 21.61 5.56
CA PHE A 389 -12.90 21.74 6.39
C PHE A 389 -11.61 21.63 5.55
N VAL A 390 -11.59 20.79 4.53
CA VAL A 390 -10.45 20.65 3.60
C VAL A 390 -10.23 21.96 2.84
N ASN A 391 -11.30 22.58 2.37
CA ASN A 391 -11.23 23.89 1.70
C ASN A 391 -10.73 25.01 2.65
N LYS A 392 -11.18 25.01 3.89
CA LYS A 392 -10.68 25.98 4.90
C LYS A 392 -9.20 25.80 5.24
N LEU A 393 -8.72 24.54 5.29
CA LEU A 393 -7.31 24.26 5.44
C LEU A 393 -6.50 24.74 4.23
N GLN A 394 -7.02 24.51 3.01
CA GLN A 394 -6.40 25.00 1.79
C GLN A 394 -6.27 26.51 1.78
N GLU A 395 -7.30 27.26 2.16
CA GLU A 395 -7.24 28.74 2.29
C GLU A 395 -6.14 29.18 3.28
N LYS A 396 -6.01 28.49 4.41
CA LYS A 396 -4.97 28.76 5.42
C LYS A 396 -3.56 28.50 4.89
N VAL A 397 -3.37 27.36 4.24
CA VAL A 397 -2.10 26.97 3.61
C VAL A 397 -1.72 27.96 2.53
N GLU A 398 -2.66 28.30 1.65
CA GLU A 398 -2.43 29.26 0.57
C GLU A 398 -2.02 30.62 1.12
N TYR A 399 -2.71 31.12 2.16
CA TYR A 399 -2.36 32.38 2.81
C TYR A 399 -0.95 32.36 3.41
N LEU A 400 -0.57 31.27 4.11
CA LEU A 400 0.76 31.14 4.70
C LEU A 400 1.83 31.08 3.63
N TYR A 401 1.60 30.36 2.54
CA TYR A 401 2.59 30.24 1.48
C TYR A 401 2.76 31.55 0.71
N THR A 402 1.68 32.17 0.25
CA THR A 402 1.74 33.32 -0.62
C THR A 402 2.09 34.62 0.11
N HIS A 403 1.43 34.90 1.25
CA HIS A 403 1.61 36.18 1.94
C HIS A 403 2.78 36.18 2.92
N TRP A 404 2.91 35.10 3.72
CA TRP A 404 4.01 35.05 4.64
C TRP A 404 5.30 34.55 3.97
N PHE A 405 5.32 33.30 3.44
CA PHE A 405 6.58 32.72 2.96
C PHE A 405 7.10 33.43 1.71
N ILE A 406 6.36 33.37 0.59
CA ILE A 406 6.78 34.02 -0.67
C ILE A 406 6.86 35.54 -0.52
N GLY A 407 5.90 36.14 0.19
CA GLY A 407 5.85 37.60 0.40
C GLY A 407 7.04 38.13 1.20
N GLU A 408 7.27 37.60 2.41
CA GLU A 408 8.34 38.08 3.30
C GLU A 408 9.73 37.65 2.81
N LEU A 409 9.92 36.36 2.45
CA LEU A 409 11.19 35.87 1.94
C LEU A 409 11.58 36.57 0.64
N GLY A 410 10.61 36.74 -0.27
CA GLY A 410 10.83 37.42 -1.54
C GLY A 410 11.22 38.90 -1.37
N ALA A 411 10.62 39.62 -0.39
CA ALA A 411 10.98 40.97 -0.06
C ALA A 411 12.41 41.05 0.51
N ASN A 412 12.74 40.21 1.49
CA ASN A 412 14.05 40.14 2.12
C ASN A 412 15.15 39.82 1.09
N TRP A 413 14.90 38.82 0.26
CA TRP A 413 15.81 38.44 -0.82
C TRP A 413 15.98 39.55 -1.85
N SER A 414 14.90 40.18 -2.32
CA SER A 414 15.00 41.29 -3.27
C SER A 414 15.78 42.48 -2.72
N GLN A 415 15.66 42.75 -1.44
CA GLN A 415 16.46 43.78 -0.76
C GLN A 415 17.95 43.39 -0.74
N ALA A 416 18.28 42.14 -0.42
CA ALA A 416 19.63 41.62 -0.41
C ALA A 416 20.24 41.61 -1.82
N VAL A 417 19.52 41.17 -2.84
CA VAL A 417 19.95 41.24 -4.26
C VAL A 417 20.28 42.69 -4.64
N ARG A 418 19.45 43.63 -4.32
CA ARG A 418 19.64 45.05 -4.62
C ARG A 418 20.92 45.60 -3.99
N THR A 419 21.23 45.17 -2.78
CA THR A 419 22.39 45.64 -2.01
C THR A 419 23.68 44.95 -2.48
N ASP A 420 23.64 43.63 -2.70
CA ASP A 420 24.85 42.84 -2.80
C ASP A 420 25.15 42.37 -4.25
N LEU A 421 24.09 42.15 -5.09
CA LEU A 421 24.24 41.44 -6.39
C LEU A 421 24.07 42.35 -7.60
N VAL A 422 23.51 43.55 -7.49
CA VAL A 422 23.29 44.45 -8.64
C VAL A 422 24.60 44.88 -9.32
N GLU A 423 25.67 45.09 -8.55
CA GLU A 423 26.97 45.50 -9.02
C GLU A 423 27.88 44.31 -9.38
N ASP A 424 27.70 43.14 -8.78
CA ASP A 424 28.39 41.90 -9.08
C ASP A 424 27.48 40.71 -8.86
N TRP A 425 27.02 40.08 -9.94
CA TRP A 425 26.16 38.88 -9.86
C TRP A 425 26.98 37.65 -9.42
N ASN A 426 27.42 37.68 -8.17
CA ASN A 426 28.28 36.68 -7.58
C ASN A 426 28.04 36.51 -6.06
N LEU A 427 28.02 35.28 -5.56
CA LEU A 427 27.98 34.95 -4.14
C LEU A 427 29.26 34.21 -3.75
N THR A 428 29.90 34.61 -2.65
CA THR A 428 31.09 33.95 -2.14
C THR A 428 30.83 32.47 -1.81
N GLY A 429 31.62 31.59 -2.39
CA GLY A 429 31.48 30.15 -2.12
C GLY A 429 30.38 29.43 -2.92
N VAL A 430 29.53 30.17 -3.66
CA VAL A 430 28.50 29.61 -4.54
C VAL A 430 28.98 29.62 -5.98
N LYS A 431 28.93 28.48 -6.65
CA LYS A 431 29.29 28.38 -8.08
C LYS A 431 28.23 29.04 -8.95
N LYS A 432 28.63 29.64 -10.03
CA LYS A 432 27.72 30.22 -11.03
C LYS A 432 27.27 29.16 -12.04
N GLN A 433 26.03 29.17 -12.42
CA GLN A 433 25.48 28.27 -13.43
C GLN A 433 26.26 28.33 -14.77
N GLN A 434 26.67 29.50 -15.18
CA GLN A 434 27.45 29.71 -16.43
C GLN A 434 28.86 29.10 -16.38
N ASP A 435 29.35 28.73 -15.20
CA ASP A 435 30.65 28.09 -15.02
C ASP A 435 30.54 26.55 -14.96
N PHE A 436 29.34 25.99 -15.04
CA PHE A 436 29.08 24.55 -14.90
C PHE A 436 29.99 23.67 -15.74
N TYR A 437 30.08 23.93 -17.05
CA TYR A 437 30.90 23.09 -17.91
C TYR A 437 32.37 23.14 -17.51
N ARG A 438 32.92 24.35 -17.25
CA ARG A 438 34.30 24.55 -16.82
C ARG A 438 34.61 23.81 -15.53
N ASP A 439 33.74 23.94 -14.54
CA ASP A 439 33.99 23.47 -13.16
C ASP A 439 33.72 21.98 -12.96
N HIS A 440 32.77 21.41 -13.70
CA HIS A 440 32.33 20.03 -13.46
C HIS A 440 32.64 19.07 -14.62
N ALA A 441 32.62 19.51 -15.88
CA ALA A 441 32.68 18.63 -17.04
C ALA A 441 34.07 18.64 -17.72
N SER A 442 34.67 19.82 -17.97
CA SER A 442 35.85 19.95 -18.81
C SER A 442 37.05 19.10 -18.42
N SER A 443 37.40 19.10 -17.14
CA SER A 443 38.54 18.33 -16.62
C SER A 443 38.35 16.81 -16.71
N ARG A 444 37.12 16.34 -16.59
CA ARG A 444 36.77 14.92 -16.69
C ARG A 444 36.83 14.45 -18.15
N ILE A 445 36.30 15.26 -19.06
CA ILE A 445 36.35 14.98 -20.50
C ILE A 445 37.79 14.93 -20.96
N ALA A 446 38.64 15.88 -20.51
CA ALA A 446 40.08 15.88 -20.82
C ALA A 446 40.80 14.62 -20.33
N ARG A 447 40.30 13.94 -19.29
CA ARG A 447 40.80 12.64 -18.83
C ARG A 447 40.19 11.43 -19.54
N GLY A 448 39.31 11.68 -20.55
CA GLY A 448 38.61 10.61 -21.27
C GLY A 448 37.46 9.95 -20.47
N GLU A 449 37.03 10.58 -19.39
CA GLU A 449 35.87 10.09 -18.62
C GLU A 449 34.58 10.35 -19.41
N ARG A 450 33.66 9.41 -19.34
CA ARG A 450 32.34 9.53 -19.94
C ARG A 450 31.40 10.23 -18.97
N ILE A 451 30.70 11.26 -19.45
CA ILE A 451 29.80 12.11 -18.68
C ILE A 451 28.43 12.18 -19.35
N PHE A 452 27.40 12.08 -18.57
CA PHE A 452 26.02 12.39 -18.94
C PHE A 452 25.60 13.66 -18.20
N VAL A 453 25.05 14.62 -18.92
CA VAL A 453 24.46 15.85 -18.39
C VAL A 453 23.00 15.86 -18.75
N ILE A 454 22.14 15.75 -17.74
CA ILE A 454 20.70 15.82 -17.88
C ILE A 454 20.28 17.24 -17.47
N ILE A 455 19.62 17.96 -18.35
CA ILE A 455 19.03 19.27 -18.03
C ILE A 455 17.52 19.09 -18.02
N SER A 456 16.93 19.24 -16.85
CA SER A 456 15.49 19.22 -16.65
C SER A 456 14.99 20.67 -16.60
N ASP A 457 14.24 21.06 -17.64
CA ASP A 457 13.71 22.41 -17.83
C ASP A 457 12.78 22.80 -16.68
N ALA A 458 13.04 23.93 -16.04
CA ALA A 458 12.33 24.48 -14.91
C ALA A 458 12.38 23.63 -13.63
N MET A 459 13.33 22.71 -13.44
CA MET A 459 13.42 21.92 -12.21
C MET A 459 13.91 22.76 -11.03
N ARG A 460 13.04 23.05 -10.05
CA ARG A 460 13.39 23.73 -8.80
C ARG A 460 14.29 22.88 -7.89
N TYR A 461 15.01 23.55 -6.99
CA TYR A 461 15.87 22.90 -6.01
C TYR A 461 15.11 21.89 -5.14
N GLU A 462 13.89 22.19 -4.70
CA GLU A 462 13.06 21.29 -3.87
C GLU A 462 12.63 20.01 -4.62
N ILE A 463 12.43 20.07 -5.94
CA ILE A 463 12.13 18.90 -6.77
C ILE A 463 13.35 18.00 -6.89
N ALA A 464 14.53 18.64 -7.06
CA ALA A 464 15.80 17.95 -7.12
C ALA A 464 16.11 17.18 -5.82
N THR A 465 15.71 17.71 -4.65
CA THR A 465 15.90 17.01 -3.37
C THR A 465 15.09 15.73 -3.28
N ASP A 466 13.88 15.69 -3.80
CA ASP A 466 13.08 14.45 -3.88
C ASP A 466 13.76 13.39 -4.78
N LEU A 467 14.33 13.80 -5.91
CA LEU A 467 15.09 12.89 -6.76
C LEU A 467 16.34 12.34 -6.05
N VAL A 468 17.06 13.18 -5.31
CA VAL A 468 18.24 12.78 -4.52
C VAL A 468 17.86 11.78 -3.44
N GLU A 469 16.79 12.03 -2.69
CA GLU A 469 16.27 11.11 -1.69
C GLU A 469 15.98 9.74 -2.30
N ARG A 470 15.25 9.73 -3.41
CA ARG A 470 14.91 8.51 -4.13
C ARG A 470 16.13 7.75 -4.67
N LEU A 471 17.09 8.46 -5.27
CA LEU A 471 18.34 7.86 -5.73
C LEU A 471 19.16 7.25 -4.59
N ASN A 472 19.20 7.91 -3.44
CA ASN A 472 19.91 7.41 -2.27
C ASN A 472 19.23 6.20 -1.63
N THR A 473 17.91 6.12 -1.65
CA THR A 473 17.16 5.00 -1.04
C THR A 473 17.02 3.80 -1.98
N GLU A 474 16.90 4.01 -3.28
CA GLU A 474 16.58 2.93 -4.23
C GLU A 474 17.78 2.48 -5.09
N THR A 475 18.96 3.11 -5.00
CA THR A 475 20.13 2.73 -5.80
C THR A 475 21.40 2.54 -4.98
N ILE A 476 22.34 1.75 -5.48
CA ILE A 476 23.70 1.56 -4.87
C ILE A 476 24.66 2.69 -5.17
N GLY A 477 24.30 3.66 -6.03
CA GLY A 477 25.10 4.84 -6.33
C GLY A 477 25.27 5.78 -5.14
N SER A 478 26.18 6.73 -5.25
CA SER A 478 26.24 7.88 -4.34
C SER A 478 25.73 9.12 -5.02
N THR A 479 24.86 9.85 -4.35
CA THR A 479 24.24 11.06 -4.86
C THR A 479 24.59 12.22 -3.94
N GLU A 480 25.07 13.30 -4.52
CA GLU A 480 25.36 14.57 -3.85
C GLU A 480 24.56 15.67 -4.56
N ILE A 481 24.05 16.62 -3.80
CA ILE A 481 23.38 17.81 -4.33
C ILE A 481 24.13 19.06 -3.89
N GLU A 482 24.39 19.94 -4.82
CA GLU A 482 24.91 21.29 -4.62
C GLU A 482 23.92 22.29 -5.25
N SER A 483 24.02 23.56 -4.92
CA SER A 483 23.32 24.63 -5.60
C SER A 483 24.26 25.47 -6.41
N MET A 484 23.75 26.08 -7.48
CA MET A 484 24.46 27.09 -8.30
C MET A 484 23.61 28.36 -8.30
N LEU A 485 24.28 29.54 -8.33
CA LEU A 485 23.62 30.80 -8.61
C LEU A 485 23.21 30.86 -10.07
N GLY A 486 21.90 30.84 -10.32
CA GLY A 486 21.32 30.92 -11.64
C GLY A 486 21.60 32.25 -12.34
N ILE A 487 21.72 32.19 -13.64
CA ILE A 487 21.87 33.39 -14.49
C ILE A 487 20.53 34.12 -14.59
N VAL A 488 20.55 35.44 -14.71
CA VAL A 488 19.35 36.27 -14.91
C VAL A 488 19.42 37.05 -16.24
N PRO A 489 18.29 37.25 -16.95
CA PRO A 489 16.95 36.72 -16.63
C PRO A 489 16.94 35.19 -16.64
N SER A 490 16.24 34.57 -15.66
CA SER A 490 16.15 33.13 -15.49
C SER A 490 15.17 32.50 -16.50
N ILE A 491 15.62 32.43 -17.74
CA ILE A 491 14.84 31.98 -18.92
C ILE A 491 15.53 30.86 -19.64
N THR A 492 14.74 29.97 -20.27
CA THR A 492 15.23 28.78 -20.96
C THR A 492 16.35 29.04 -21.93
N LYS A 493 16.25 30.08 -22.81
CA LYS A 493 17.28 30.37 -23.82
C LYS A 493 18.61 30.73 -23.21
N LEU A 494 18.64 31.46 -22.07
CA LEU A 494 19.87 31.87 -21.41
C LEU A 494 20.40 30.79 -20.45
N GLY A 495 19.57 30.21 -19.62
CA GLY A 495 19.95 29.14 -18.70
C GLY A 495 20.49 27.91 -19.42
N MET A 496 19.84 27.49 -20.50
CA MET A 496 20.36 26.41 -21.36
C MET A 496 21.73 26.75 -21.96
N ALA A 497 21.94 28.00 -22.41
CA ALA A 497 23.22 28.45 -22.95
C ALA A 497 24.32 28.47 -21.90
N ALA A 498 24.00 28.93 -20.70
CA ALA A 498 24.92 28.99 -19.57
C ALA A 498 25.52 27.62 -19.19
N LEU A 499 24.76 26.53 -19.38
CA LEU A 499 25.19 25.16 -19.06
C LEU A 499 26.05 24.50 -20.15
N LEU A 500 26.27 25.17 -21.30
CA LEU A 500 27.04 24.63 -22.41
C LEU A 500 28.54 24.95 -22.30
N PRO A 501 29.39 24.21 -23.03
CA PRO A 501 30.80 24.54 -23.16
C PRO A 501 30.98 25.86 -23.92
N HIS A 502 31.39 26.94 -23.25
CA HIS A 502 31.60 28.24 -23.86
C HIS A 502 32.79 28.97 -23.25
N ARG A 503 33.32 29.91 -24.01
CA ARG A 503 34.32 30.92 -23.56
C ARG A 503 33.68 32.28 -23.36
N SER A 504 32.62 32.56 -24.09
CA SER A 504 31.90 33.84 -24.07
C SER A 504 30.40 33.56 -24.16
N LEU A 505 29.63 34.17 -23.29
CA LEU A 505 28.16 34.18 -23.28
C LEU A 505 27.73 35.65 -23.34
N ASP A 506 26.76 35.98 -24.18
CA ASP A 506 26.26 37.35 -24.37
C ASP A 506 24.78 37.38 -24.77
N ILE A 507 24.17 38.53 -24.63
CA ILE A 507 22.85 38.87 -25.15
C ILE A 507 23.01 40.05 -26.09
N ASP A 508 22.66 39.90 -27.36
CA ASP A 508 22.80 41.00 -28.31
C ASP A 508 21.74 42.10 -28.12
N SER A 509 21.92 43.23 -28.81
CA SER A 509 20.99 44.36 -28.68
C SER A 509 19.53 44.06 -29.09
N SER A 510 19.27 42.93 -29.71
CA SER A 510 17.93 42.45 -30.06
C SER A 510 17.34 41.45 -29.04
N GLY A 511 18.08 41.12 -27.97
CA GLY A 511 17.70 40.16 -26.96
C GLY A 511 18.01 38.70 -27.29
N LYS A 512 18.81 38.42 -28.37
CA LYS A 512 19.22 37.07 -28.70
C LYS A 512 20.43 36.62 -27.90
N VAL A 513 20.40 35.36 -27.46
CA VAL A 513 21.54 34.76 -26.75
C VAL A 513 22.62 34.32 -27.74
N ILE A 514 23.84 34.78 -27.51
CA ILE A 514 25.04 34.52 -28.32
C ILE A 514 26.06 33.76 -27.49
N VAL A 515 26.55 32.66 -28.00
CA VAL A 515 27.60 31.83 -27.40
C VAL A 515 28.75 31.71 -28.36
N ASP A 516 29.95 32.17 -27.94
CA ASP A 516 31.15 32.16 -28.81
C ASP A 516 30.87 32.70 -30.21
N GLU A 517 30.17 33.84 -30.31
CA GLU A 517 29.79 34.54 -31.56
C GLU A 517 28.68 33.85 -32.38
N GLU A 518 28.12 32.71 -31.92
CA GLU A 518 27.05 32.00 -32.62
C GLU A 518 25.72 32.15 -31.86
N SER A 519 24.60 32.31 -32.57
CA SER A 519 23.26 32.21 -31.97
C SER A 519 22.88 30.75 -31.83
N ILE A 520 22.51 30.35 -30.58
CA ILE A 520 22.22 28.96 -30.25
C ILE A 520 20.77 28.75 -29.78
N GLU A 521 19.87 29.61 -30.24
CA GLU A 521 18.47 29.51 -29.89
C GLU A 521 17.84 28.20 -30.41
N GLY A 522 17.13 27.52 -29.53
CA GLY A 522 16.42 26.27 -29.83
C GLY A 522 17.30 25.02 -29.81
N TYR A 523 16.63 23.88 -29.67
CA TYR A 523 17.26 22.56 -29.52
C TYR A 523 18.27 22.24 -30.65
N GLY A 524 17.88 22.46 -31.89
CA GLY A 524 18.73 22.11 -33.06
C GLY A 524 20.04 22.91 -33.14
N ALA A 525 20.00 24.20 -32.78
CA ALA A 525 21.19 25.06 -32.75
C ALA A 525 22.12 24.64 -31.60
N ARG A 526 21.59 24.38 -30.40
CA ARG A 526 22.39 23.89 -29.26
C ARG A 526 23.03 22.52 -29.55
N LYS A 527 22.26 21.58 -30.15
CA LYS A 527 22.77 20.29 -30.59
C LYS A 527 23.97 20.46 -31.53
N LYS A 528 23.80 21.21 -32.62
CA LYS A 528 24.86 21.45 -33.60
C LYS A 528 26.09 22.11 -32.96
N TYR A 529 25.88 23.08 -32.07
CA TYR A 529 26.96 23.78 -31.38
C TYR A 529 27.80 22.81 -30.53
N ILE A 530 27.21 21.99 -29.69
CA ILE A 530 27.89 21.04 -28.81
C ILE A 530 28.66 20.00 -29.64
N GLU A 531 27.99 19.38 -30.62
CA GLU A 531 28.56 18.32 -31.46
C GLU A 531 29.71 18.80 -32.32
N ASN A 532 29.72 20.08 -32.75
CA ASN A 532 30.84 20.70 -33.43
C ASN A 532 31.99 21.12 -32.48
N LYS A 533 31.65 21.51 -31.24
CA LYS A 533 32.62 22.06 -30.29
C LYS A 533 33.40 20.97 -29.55
N ILE A 534 32.78 19.88 -29.25
CA ILE A 534 33.34 18.80 -28.44
C ILE A 534 33.31 17.50 -29.26
N GLU A 535 34.47 16.97 -29.55
CA GLU A 535 34.59 15.68 -30.23
C GLU A 535 33.99 14.54 -29.38
N ASN A 536 33.34 13.58 -30.01
CA ASN A 536 32.67 12.46 -29.35
C ASN A 536 31.57 12.91 -28.37
N SER A 537 30.81 13.93 -28.72
CA SER A 537 29.63 14.40 -27.99
C SER A 537 28.34 14.15 -28.75
N LEU A 538 27.23 14.09 -28.00
CA LEU A 538 25.90 13.92 -28.58
C LEU A 538 24.86 14.65 -27.72
N VAL A 539 23.87 15.23 -28.39
CA VAL A 539 22.71 15.84 -27.72
C VAL A 539 21.44 15.07 -28.08
N TYR A 540 20.68 14.72 -27.07
CA TYR A 540 19.47 13.91 -27.22
C TYR A 540 18.29 14.50 -26.44
N LYS A 541 17.05 14.24 -26.87
CA LYS A 541 15.87 14.52 -26.07
C LYS A 541 15.55 13.32 -25.20
N TYR A 542 14.99 13.54 -24.02
CA TYR A 542 14.53 12.49 -23.11
C TYR A 542 13.57 11.53 -23.81
N SER A 543 12.54 12.05 -24.50
CA SER A 543 11.55 11.23 -25.21
C SER A 543 12.20 10.29 -26.27
N ASP A 544 13.14 10.82 -27.02
CA ASP A 544 13.83 10.05 -28.07
C ASP A 544 14.74 8.98 -27.45
N TYR A 545 15.42 9.31 -26.34
CA TYR A 545 16.26 8.36 -25.58
C TYR A 545 15.44 7.22 -25.02
N MET A 546 14.30 7.51 -24.40
CA MET A 546 13.44 6.50 -23.80
C MET A 546 12.76 5.59 -24.83
N ALA A 547 12.60 6.05 -26.07
CA ALA A 547 12.07 5.25 -27.18
C ALA A 547 13.05 4.18 -27.69
N LEU A 548 14.37 4.34 -27.44
CA LEU A 548 15.38 3.37 -27.87
C LEU A 548 15.36 2.10 -26.99
N ASN A 549 15.50 0.94 -27.62
CA ASN A 549 15.80 -0.29 -26.92
C ASN A 549 17.28 -0.37 -26.47
N LYS A 550 17.62 -1.36 -25.66
CA LYS A 550 18.97 -1.51 -25.09
C LYS A 550 20.08 -1.63 -26.14
N SER A 551 19.83 -2.35 -27.24
CA SER A 551 20.82 -2.53 -28.33
C SER A 551 21.04 -1.22 -29.07
N GLU A 552 19.98 -0.50 -29.43
CA GLU A 552 20.01 0.80 -30.07
C GLU A 552 20.73 1.84 -29.20
N LYS A 553 20.45 1.87 -27.87
CA LYS A 553 21.19 2.72 -26.93
C LYS A 553 22.67 2.41 -26.95
N SER A 554 23.04 1.12 -26.86
CA SER A 554 24.45 0.71 -26.86
C SER A 554 25.18 1.12 -28.13
N GLU A 555 24.52 1.04 -29.28
CA GLU A 555 25.09 1.44 -30.58
C GLU A 555 25.17 2.96 -30.70
N THR A 556 24.09 3.69 -30.41
CA THR A 556 24.00 5.15 -30.55
C THR A 556 25.00 5.89 -29.67
N PHE A 557 25.20 5.42 -28.44
CA PHE A 557 26.06 6.12 -27.47
C PHE A 557 27.47 5.51 -27.34
N LYS A 558 27.84 4.60 -28.22
CA LYS A 558 29.16 3.97 -28.22
C LYS A 558 30.28 4.97 -28.56
N GLY A 559 31.31 5.00 -27.70
CA GLY A 559 32.51 5.85 -27.96
C GLY A 559 32.32 7.33 -27.65
N LEU A 560 31.17 7.73 -27.14
CA LEU A 560 30.93 9.12 -26.77
C LEU A 560 31.45 9.40 -25.34
N ASN A 561 32.02 10.60 -25.16
CA ASN A 561 32.53 11.08 -23.88
C ASN A 561 31.62 12.10 -23.22
N LEU A 562 30.82 12.85 -23.96
CA LEU A 562 29.90 13.86 -23.44
C LEU A 562 28.52 13.67 -24.06
N ILE A 563 27.52 13.42 -23.22
CA ILE A 563 26.14 13.27 -23.66
C ILE A 563 25.25 14.26 -22.89
N TYR A 564 24.56 15.14 -23.61
CA TYR A 564 23.53 16.01 -23.07
C TYR A 564 22.15 15.41 -23.35
N ILE A 565 21.29 15.35 -22.33
CA ILE A 565 19.91 14.90 -22.46
C ILE A 565 18.99 15.99 -21.92
N TYR A 566 18.13 16.51 -22.80
CA TYR A 566 17.14 17.53 -22.43
C TYR A 566 15.81 16.88 -22.03
N HIS A 567 15.29 17.29 -20.88
CA HIS A 567 14.05 16.86 -20.29
C HIS A 567 13.17 18.09 -20.02
N ASP A 568 11.92 18.13 -20.48
CA ASP A 568 11.09 19.34 -20.56
C ASP A 568 9.68 19.18 -19.96
N THR A 569 9.43 18.17 -19.12
CA THR A 569 8.09 17.84 -18.60
C THR A 569 7.50 18.95 -17.73
N ILE A 570 8.31 19.62 -16.89
CA ILE A 570 7.81 20.66 -15.99
C ILE A 570 7.43 21.92 -16.77
N ASP A 571 8.38 22.46 -17.53
CA ASP A 571 8.18 23.70 -18.28
C ASP A 571 7.10 23.56 -19.36
N GLY A 572 7.10 22.44 -20.10
CA GLY A 572 6.11 22.15 -21.13
C GLY A 572 4.67 22.09 -20.63
N ILE A 573 4.46 21.75 -19.35
CA ILE A 573 3.13 21.76 -18.70
C ILE A 573 2.85 23.11 -18.05
N GLY A 574 3.85 23.71 -17.41
CA GLY A 574 3.71 24.95 -16.64
C GLY A 574 3.46 26.18 -17.53
N ASP A 575 4.19 26.34 -18.63
CA ASP A 575 4.09 27.50 -19.53
C ASP A 575 2.77 27.55 -20.30
N ASN A 576 2.02 26.47 -20.36
CA ASN A 576 0.74 26.44 -21.02
C ASN A 576 -0.39 26.78 -20.02
N SER A 577 -1.04 27.91 -20.22
CA SER A 577 -2.12 28.42 -19.36
C SER A 577 -3.31 27.47 -19.15
N THR A 578 -3.47 26.46 -20.01
CA THR A 578 -4.54 25.45 -19.84
C THR A 578 -4.11 24.29 -18.97
N THR A 579 -2.81 24.10 -18.76
CA THR A 579 -2.23 23.01 -17.98
C THR A 579 -1.41 23.46 -16.78
N GLU A 580 -1.18 24.78 -16.59
CA GLU A 580 -0.35 25.31 -15.48
C GLU A 580 -0.81 24.83 -14.08
N ASN A 581 -2.11 24.49 -13.91
CA ASN A 581 -2.63 23.91 -12.68
C ASN A 581 -2.15 22.47 -12.39
N ARG A 582 -1.51 21.82 -13.37
CA ARG A 582 -0.94 20.46 -13.26
C ARG A 582 0.58 20.48 -13.06
N VAL A 583 1.19 21.64 -12.88
CA VAL A 583 2.65 21.74 -12.75
C VAL A 583 3.21 20.92 -11.60
N PHE A 584 2.46 20.77 -10.50
CA PHE A 584 2.87 19.93 -9.38
C PHE A 584 2.85 18.44 -9.71
N ASN A 585 1.85 17.98 -10.50
CA ASN A 585 1.86 16.62 -11.03
C ASN A 585 3.00 16.39 -12.01
N ALA A 586 3.31 17.41 -12.85
CA ALA A 586 4.46 17.35 -13.76
C ALA A 586 5.78 17.27 -13.00
N ALA A 587 5.92 17.99 -11.90
CA ALA A 587 7.10 17.92 -11.02
C ALA A 587 7.28 16.53 -10.41
N ASP A 588 6.22 15.93 -9.91
CA ASP A 588 6.26 14.57 -9.34
C ASP A 588 6.56 13.50 -10.41
N SER A 589 5.93 13.61 -11.58
CA SER A 589 6.24 12.75 -12.74
C SER A 589 7.69 12.89 -13.17
N SER A 590 8.24 14.11 -13.16
CA SER A 590 9.64 14.39 -13.53
C SER A 590 10.64 13.71 -12.62
N VAL A 591 10.36 13.62 -11.30
CA VAL A 591 11.21 12.86 -10.38
C VAL A 591 11.27 11.38 -10.80
N SER A 592 10.13 10.79 -11.16
CA SER A 592 10.04 9.40 -11.62
C SER A 592 10.70 9.18 -12.99
N GLU A 593 10.51 10.10 -13.92
CA GLU A 593 11.13 10.07 -15.26
C GLU A 593 12.65 10.19 -15.18
N LEU A 594 13.17 11.11 -14.39
CA LEU A 594 14.62 11.31 -14.19
C LEU A 594 15.25 10.12 -13.46
N PHE A 595 14.58 9.57 -12.47
CA PHE A 595 15.02 8.34 -11.80
C PHE A 595 15.14 7.17 -12.78
N ASN A 596 14.14 6.96 -13.63
CA ASN A 596 14.14 5.91 -14.65
C ASN A 596 15.22 6.14 -15.71
N LEU A 597 15.43 7.39 -16.13
CA LEU A 597 16.49 7.78 -17.06
C LEU A 597 17.88 7.46 -16.48
N ILE A 598 18.15 7.84 -15.24
CA ILE A 598 19.41 7.55 -14.56
C ILE A 598 19.63 6.04 -14.44
N ASN A 599 18.61 5.28 -14.08
CA ASN A 599 18.69 3.81 -14.03
C ASN A 599 18.93 3.18 -15.41
N SER A 600 18.32 3.70 -16.46
CA SER A 600 18.59 3.25 -17.83
C SER A 600 20.04 3.55 -18.25
N ILE A 601 20.54 4.76 -18.01
CA ILE A 601 21.93 5.13 -18.28
C ILE A 601 22.90 4.21 -17.54
N ARG A 602 22.60 3.92 -16.27
CA ARG A 602 23.39 3.01 -15.42
C ARG A 602 23.41 1.59 -15.95
N ASN A 603 22.22 1.04 -16.25
CA ASN A 603 22.06 -0.38 -16.55
C ASN A 603 22.34 -0.73 -18.01
N ASP A 604 21.98 0.17 -18.96
CA ASP A 604 22.11 -0.09 -20.39
C ASP A 604 23.43 0.41 -20.96
N LEU A 605 23.94 1.53 -20.43
CA LEU A 605 25.14 2.20 -20.94
C LEU A 605 26.34 2.12 -20.01
N SER A 606 26.20 1.52 -18.81
CA SER A 606 27.25 1.50 -17.78
C SER A 606 27.77 2.92 -17.42
N GLY A 607 26.87 3.90 -17.46
CA GLY A 607 27.20 5.29 -17.11
C GLY A 607 27.64 5.40 -15.65
N THR A 608 28.76 6.07 -15.42
CA THR A 608 29.35 6.22 -14.08
C THR A 608 29.25 7.61 -13.51
N ASN A 609 29.31 8.64 -14.37
CA ASN A 609 29.21 10.03 -13.96
C ASN A 609 27.99 10.67 -14.62
N ILE A 610 26.99 10.98 -13.82
CA ILE A 610 25.76 11.61 -14.29
C ILE A 610 25.53 12.88 -13.50
N TYR A 611 25.38 13.99 -14.19
CA TYR A 611 24.95 15.27 -13.66
C TYR A 611 23.50 15.51 -14.03
N VAL A 612 22.69 15.96 -13.05
CA VAL A 612 21.34 16.45 -13.31
C VAL A 612 21.25 17.87 -12.80
N THR A 613 20.80 18.78 -13.64
CA THR A 613 20.67 20.20 -13.32
C THR A 613 19.47 20.80 -14.03
N SER A 614 19.23 22.09 -13.82
CA SER A 614 18.18 22.86 -14.45
C SER A 614 18.73 24.12 -15.09
N ASP A 615 18.07 24.62 -16.10
CA ASP A 615 18.34 25.92 -16.74
C ASP A 615 17.78 27.10 -15.93
N HIS A 616 16.62 26.91 -15.28
CA HIS A 616 16.02 27.84 -14.33
C HIS A 616 15.03 27.10 -13.41
N GLY A 617 14.55 27.76 -12.38
CA GLY A 617 13.38 27.33 -11.66
C GLY A 617 12.16 28.22 -11.97
N PHE A 618 11.12 28.20 -11.15
CA PHE A 618 9.89 28.94 -11.40
C PHE A 618 9.22 29.41 -10.11
N LEU A 619 8.43 30.47 -10.22
CA LEU A 619 7.44 30.84 -9.21
C LEU A 619 6.08 30.27 -9.57
N TYR A 620 5.38 29.73 -8.60
CA TYR A 620 4.04 29.23 -8.79
C TYR A 620 3.22 29.42 -7.52
N GLN A 621 1.97 29.89 -7.67
CA GLN A 621 0.95 29.89 -6.65
C GLN A 621 -0.36 29.37 -7.23
N ARG A 622 -1.17 28.71 -6.41
CA ARG A 622 -2.41 28.07 -6.89
C ARG A 622 -3.55 29.09 -7.02
N SER A 623 -3.62 30.03 -6.08
CA SER A 623 -4.62 31.10 -6.13
C SER A 623 -4.34 32.10 -7.26
N PRO A 624 -5.38 32.70 -7.84
CA PRO A 624 -5.22 33.82 -8.71
C PRO A 624 -4.47 34.99 -8.02
N LEU A 625 -3.65 35.69 -8.79
CA LEU A 625 -2.93 36.87 -8.32
C LEU A 625 -3.84 38.03 -8.01
N ASP A 626 -3.65 38.63 -6.85
CA ASP A 626 -4.25 39.89 -6.51
C ASP A 626 -3.72 41.05 -7.37
N GLU A 627 -4.48 42.12 -7.47
CA GLU A 627 -4.05 43.31 -8.21
C GLU A 627 -2.82 44.00 -7.58
N SER A 628 -2.64 43.85 -6.26
CA SER A 628 -1.46 44.35 -5.53
C SER A 628 -0.18 43.58 -5.87
N GLU A 629 -0.29 42.36 -6.39
CA GLU A 629 0.84 41.54 -6.84
C GLU A 629 1.25 41.81 -8.29
N LYS A 630 0.63 42.82 -8.92
CA LYS A 630 0.89 43.20 -10.32
C LYS A 630 1.30 44.67 -10.39
N ILE A 631 2.37 44.94 -11.10
CA ILE A 631 2.84 46.30 -11.37
C ILE A 631 2.61 46.69 -12.83
N SER A 632 2.27 47.96 -13.03
CA SER A 632 2.13 48.51 -14.40
C SER A 632 3.50 48.54 -15.06
N LYS A 633 3.52 48.15 -16.34
CA LYS A 633 4.71 48.21 -17.17
C LYS A 633 4.95 49.65 -17.65
N GLU A 634 5.88 50.35 -17.00
CA GLU A 634 6.23 51.73 -17.33
C GLU A 634 7.46 51.83 -18.24
N LEU A 635 8.05 50.71 -18.66
CA LEU A 635 9.26 50.74 -19.51
C LEU A 635 8.90 51.10 -20.95
N ASP A 636 9.52 52.15 -21.47
CA ASP A 636 9.31 52.63 -22.83
C ASP A 636 10.07 51.76 -23.85
N LYS A 637 9.34 51.07 -24.69
CA LYS A 637 9.81 50.23 -25.80
C LYS A 637 10.90 49.23 -25.39
N PRO A 638 10.59 48.25 -24.52
CA PRO A 638 11.57 47.24 -24.18
C PRO A 638 12.00 46.42 -25.42
N VAL A 639 13.23 45.90 -25.38
CA VAL A 639 13.74 44.94 -26.37
C VAL A 639 12.98 43.64 -26.25
N GLU A 640 12.78 43.20 -25.04
CA GLU A 640 11.98 42.00 -24.66
C GLU A 640 11.30 42.21 -23.32
N SER A 641 10.18 41.57 -23.11
CA SER A 641 9.46 41.72 -21.86
C SER A 641 8.54 40.53 -21.56
N SER A 642 8.58 40.10 -20.32
CA SER A 642 7.78 39.00 -19.74
C SER A 642 7.14 39.46 -18.42
N ARG A 643 6.38 38.54 -17.78
CA ARG A 643 5.79 38.80 -16.44
C ARG A 643 6.85 39.00 -15.36
N ARG A 644 8.04 38.41 -15.50
CA ARG A 644 9.09 38.42 -14.49
C ARG A 644 10.34 39.20 -14.88
N TYR A 645 10.45 39.69 -16.11
CA TYR A 645 11.60 40.52 -16.53
C TYR A 645 11.26 41.43 -17.71
N ALA A 646 12.12 42.39 -17.93
CA ALA A 646 12.19 43.14 -19.18
C ALA A 646 13.65 43.56 -19.51
N LEU A 647 14.02 43.53 -20.82
CA LEU A 647 15.30 44.02 -21.30
C LEU A 647 15.09 45.34 -22.02
N SER A 648 15.98 46.30 -21.81
CA SER A 648 15.95 47.60 -22.46
C SER A 648 17.37 48.16 -22.70
N ASN A 649 17.55 48.93 -23.78
CA ASN A 649 18.73 49.72 -24.03
C ASN A 649 18.74 51.05 -23.25
N LYS A 650 17.71 51.34 -22.48
CA LYS A 650 17.57 52.59 -21.71
C LYS A 650 17.70 52.34 -20.22
N GLU A 651 18.41 53.19 -19.54
CA GLU A 651 18.45 53.25 -18.10
C GLU A 651 17.26 54.08 -17.57
N GLN A 652 16.46 53.47 -16.73
CA GLN A 652 15.29 54.08 -16.06
C GLN A 652 15.20 53.61 -14.63
N GLU A 653 14.72 54.45 -13.71
CA GLU A 653 14.35 54.00 -12.39
C GLU A 653 12.84 53.68 -12.35
N LEU A 654 12.51 52.47 -11.99
CA LEU A 654 11.11 51.99 -11.97
C LEU A 654 10.73 51.55 -10.54
N ASN A 655 9.59 52.04 -10.09
CA ASN A 655 9.06 51.62 -8.78
C ASN A 655 8.68 50.14 -8.81
N GLY A 656 9.05 49.39 -7.75
CA GLY A 656 8.72 47.98 -7.59
C GLY A 656 9.55 47.02 -8.47
N GLN A 657 10.56 47.55 -9.18
CA GLN A 657 11.50 46.75 -9.98
C GLN A 657 12.94 47.03 -9.55
N MET A 658 13.81 46.03 -9.69
CA MET A 658 15.24 46.23 -9.59
C MET A 658 15.83 46.30 -11.00
N ARG A 659 16.86 47.12 -11.20
CA ARG A 659 17.62 47.20 -12.44
C ARG A 659 18.98 46.56 -12.24
N ILE A 660 19.36 45.65 -13.12
CA ILE A 660 20.67 45.01 -13.14
C ILE A 660 21.26 45.21 -14.55
N SER A 661 22.52 45.61 -14.64
CA SER A 661 23.19 45.68 -15.92
C SER A 661 23.48 44.26 -16.44
N VAL A 662 23.16 43.97 -17.71
CA VAL A 662 23.51 42.67 -18.33
C VAL A 662 25.03 42.46 -18.31
N ARG A 663 25.81 43.56 -18.38
CA ARG A 663 27.27 43.55 -18.19
C ARG A 663 27.68 42.89 -16.86
N THR A 664 27.00 43.22 -15.77
CA THR A 664 27.28 42.67 -14.44
C THR A 664 27.01 41.15 -14.40
N VAL A 665 25.95 40.71 -15.01
CA VAL A 665 25.56 39.27 -15.02
C VAL A 665 26.53 38.45 -15.86
N LEU A 666 26.86 38.93 -17.05
CA LEU A 666 27.66 38.19 -18.06
C LEU A 666 29.16 38.44 -17.94
N ASN A 667 29.57 39.39 -17.10
CA ASN A 667 30.95 39.86 -16.97
C ASN A 667 31.57 40.21 -18.34
N LYS A 668 30.79 40.91 -19.18
CA LYS A 668 31.13 41.30 -20.55
C LYS A 668 30.51 42.66 -20.87
N GLU A 669 31.20 43.48 -21.68
CA GLU A 669 30.67 44.75 -22.17
C GLU A 669 29.31 44.54 -22.87
N ASN A 670 28.26 45.15 -22.30
CA ASN A 670 26.89 45.07 -22.76
C ASN A 670 26.09 46.29 -22.30
N ASP A 671 25.34 46.92 -23.16
CA ASP A 671 24.56 48.14 -22.84
C ASP A 671 23.14 47.84 -22.36
N LEU A 672 22.70 46.60 -22.45
CA LEU A 672 21.36 46.21 -22.03
C LEU A 672 21.20 46.28 -20.49
N GLN A 673 20.03 46.76 -20.10
CA GLN A 673 19.56 46.77 -18.71
C GLN A 673 18.46 45.76 -18.54
N LEU A 674 18.57 44.97 -17.51
CA LEU A 674 17.59 43.99 -17.08
C LEU A 674 16.75 44.57 -15.94
N TYR A 675 15.44 44.56 -16.09
CA TYR A 675 14.45 44.98 -15.10
C TYR A 675 13.69 43.81 -14.56
N ILE A 676 13.72 43.60 -13.23
CA ILE A 676 13.10 42.47 -12.56
C ILE A 676 12.14 42.99 -11.49
N PRO A 677 10.86 42.59 -11.49
CA PRO A 677 9.92 42.87 -10.41
C PRO A 677 10.43 42.32 -9.08
N ASN A 678 10.26 43.10 -8.00
CA ASN A 678 10.68 42.69 -6.65
C ASN A 678 9.85 41.48 -6.14
N GLY A 679 10.47 40.57 -5.42
CA GLY A 679 9.83 39.43 -4.80
C GLY A 679 9.02 38.60 -5.78
N SER A 680 7.78 38.33 -5.42
CA SER A 680 6.85 37.55 -6.22
C SER A 680 5.99 38.36 -7.19
N ILE A 681 6.16 39.69 -7.25
CA ILE A 681 5.38 40.61 -8.09
C ILE A 681 5.58 40.27 -9.59
N ARG A 682 4.52 40.43 -10.38
CA ARG A 682 4.54 40.25 -11.84
C ARG A 682 4.27 41.54 -12.58
N ASN A 683 4.90 41.72 -13.73
CA ASN A 683 4.50 42.76 -14.68
C ASN A 683 3.07 42.45 -15.18
N ARG A 684 2.22 43.50 -15.22
CA ARG A 684 0.88 43.39 -15.77
C ARG A 684 0.93 43.16 -17.27
N ILE A 685 0.69 41.92 -17.68
CA ILE A 685 0.54 41.50 -19.08
C ILE A 685 -0.86 40.92 -19.24
N GLN A 686 -1.55 41.36 -20.30
CA GLN A 686 -2.89 40.87 -20.59
C GLN A 686 -2.85 39.40 -21.02
N GLY A 687 -3.78 38.58 -20.54
CA GLY A 687 -3.94 37.17 -20.88
C GLY A 687 -3.72 36.21 -19.71
N PRO A 688 -4.07 34.91 -19.89
CA PRO A 688 -3.88 33.87 -18.89
C PRO A 688 -2.39 33.49 -18.70
N GLY A 689 -2.09 32.54 -17.78
CA GLY A 689 -0.72 32.08 -17.55
C GLY A 689 0.07 33.00 -16.62
N ALA A 690 -0.54 33.39 -15.49
CA ALA A 690 0.08 34.27 -14.53
C ALA A 690 0.57 33.54 -13.26
N ASN A 691 0.12 32.31 -13.05
CA ASN A 691 0.41 31.55 -11.85
C ASN A 691 1.79 30.86 -11.93
N PHE A 692 2.09 30.23 -13.08
CA PHE A 692 3.43 29.70 -13.39
C PHE A 692 4.23 30.77 -14.14
N VAL A 693 5.35 31.19 -13.60
CA VAL A 693 6.21 32.21 -14.23
C VAL A 693 7.68 31.98 -13.87
N HIS A 694 8.56 32.38 -14.78
CA HIS A 694 10.01 32.41 -14.62
C HIS A 694 10.62 33.63 -15.33
N GLY A 695 11.90 33.87 -15.15
CA GLY A 695 12.61 34.99 -15.74
C GLY A 695 13.05 36.05 -14.74
N GLY A 696 12.64 35.94 -13.49
CA GLY A 696 13.03 36.84 -12.40
C GLY A 696 14.27 36.38 -11.63
N ALA A 697 14.42 36.92 -10.46
CA ALA A 697 15.53 36.63 -9.55
C ALA A 697 15.09 36.10 -8.18
N SER A 698 13.88 35.53 -8.04
CA SER A 698 13.49 34.89 -6.77
C SER A 698 14.35 33.66 -6.48
N LEU A 699 14.45 33.27 -5.21
CA LEU A 699 15.20 32.06 -4.83
C LEU A 699 14.71 30.84 -5.58
N GLN A 700 13.39 30.70 -5.77
CA GLN A 700 12.77 29.61 -6.53
C GLN A 700 13.17 29.57 -8.01
N GLU A 701 13.59 30.73 -8.57
CA GLU A 701 14.02 30.89 -9.97
C GLU A 701 15.53 30.72 -10.12
N VAL A 702 16.36 31.13 -9.14
CA VAL A 702 17.83 31.24 -9.27
C VAL A 702 18.65 30.28 -8.41
N VAL A 703 18.06 29.55 -7.48
CA VAL A 703 18.75 28.46 -6.77
C VAL A 703 18.69 27.20 -7.64
N ILE A 704 19.71 27.06 -8.50
CA ILE A 704 19.75 25.98 -9.49
C ILE A 704 20.37 24.72 -8.87
N PRO A 705 19.66 23.58 -8.88
CA PRO A 705 20.21 22.34 -8.36
C PRO A 705 21.32 21.78 -9.28
N LEU A 706 22.31 21.17 -8.66
CA LEU A 706 23.29 20.33 -9.33
C LEU A 706 23.43 19.01 -8.60
N ILE A 707 22.82 17.97 -9.15
CA ILE A 707 22.93 16.61 -8.63
C ILE A 707 24.13 15.93 -9.31
N THR A 708 25.03 15.39 -8.51
CA THR A 708 26.13 14.52 -8.96
C THR A 708 25.84 13.08 -8.55
N PHE A 709 25.48 12.25 -9.52
CA PHE A 709 25.29 10.83 -9.30
C PHE A 709 26.51 10.05 -9.80
N LYS A 710 27.15 9.28 -8.89
CA LYS A 710 28.25 8.37 -9.19
C LYS A 710 27.78 6.93 -9.07
N ASN A 711 27.70 6.21 -10.16
CA ASN A 711 27.39 4.79 -10.16
C ASN A 711 28.55 4.01 -9.54
N LYS A 712 28.25 3.16 -8.56
CA LYS A 712 29.21 2.24 -7.92
C LYS A 712 28.88 0.80 -8.32
N ARG A 713 29.91 -0.03 -8.46
CA ARG A 713 29.72 -1.47 -8.69
C ARG A 713 29.66 -2.18 -7.35
N ALA A 714 28.76 -3.15 -7.17
CA ALA A 714 28.58 -3.91 -5.93
C ALA A 714 29.87 -4.59 -5.41
N THR A 715 30.83 -4.82 -6.31
CA THR A 715 32.14 -5.41 -5.99
C THR A 715 33.20 -4.42 -5.52
N GLN A 716 32.94 -3.12 -5.52
CA GLN A 716 33.91 -2.11 -5.06
C GLN A 716 33.99 -2.06 -3.53
N LYS A 717 35.21 -1.96 -2.95
CA LYS A 717 35.39 -1.75 -1.52
C LYS A 717 34.71 -0.44 -1.06
N GLY A 718 33.92 -0.51 0.01
CA GLY A 718 33.22 0.66 0.57
C GLY A 718 31.90 1.02 -0.11
N VAL A 719 31.31 0.11 -0.86
CA VAL A 719 29.93 0.25 -1.36
C VAL A 719 28.99 -0.19 -0.22
N GLU A 720 28.21 0.73 0.25
CA GLU A 720 27.06 0.43 1.11
C GLU A 720 25.91 -0.03 0.21
N THR A 721 25.44 -1.25 0.40
CA THR A 721 24.22 -1.77 -0.23
C THR A 721 23.01 -1.14 0.42
N VAL A 722 21.96 -0.93 -0.37
CA VAL A 722 20.67 -0.55 0.20
C VAL A 722 20.13 -1.77 0.94
N GLU A 723 19.96 -1.66 2.25
CA GLU A 723 19.47 -2.73 3.11
C GLU A 723 18.23 -2.24 3.88
N LYS A 724 17.21 -3.09 3.93
CA LYS A 724 16.06 -2.84 4.80
C LYS A 724 16.46 -3.12 6.24
N VAL A 725 16.12 -2.23 7.15
CA VAL A 725 16.35 -2.42 8.59
C VAL A 725 15.71 -3.73 9.09
N ASN A 726 16.29 -4.36 10.10
CA ASN A 726 15.76 -5.59 10.66
C ASN A 726 14.81 -5.34 11.83
N VAL A 727 13.80 -6.21 11.94
CA VAL A 727 12.88 -6.27 13.08
C VAL A 727 13.11 -7.57 13.82
N GLU A 728 13.51 -7.49 15.09
CA GLU A 728 13.87 -8.62 15.92
C GLU A 728 12.95 -8.73 17.14
N LEU A 729 12.56 -9.96 17.49
CA LEU A 729 11.83 -10.25 18.71
C LEU A 729 12.79 -10.15 19.92
N THR A 730 12.48 -9.23 20.84
CA THR A 730 13.27 -9.04 22.07
C THR A 730 12.73 -9.80 23.28
N SER A 731 11.46 -10.19 23.27
CA SER A 731 10.87 -11.01 24.32
C SER A 731 11.62 -12.35 24.48
N ARG A 732 12.05 -12.68 25.68
CA ARG A 732 12.83 -13.90 25.97
C ARG A 732 11.98 -15.14 26.12
N THR A 733 10.72 -14.97 26.58
CA THR A 733 9.79 -16.08 26.79
C THR A 733 9.39 -16.70 25.46
N ARG A 734 9.41 -18.02 25.39
CA ARG A 734 8.99 -18.82 24.22
C ARG A 734 7.81 -19.74 24.58
N SER A 735 7.05 -19.37 25.60
CA SER A 735 5.84 -20.05 26.02
C SER A 735 4.74 -19.03 26.21
N ILE A 736 3.60 -19.31 25.62
CA ILE A 736 2.38 -18.52 25.70
C ILE A 736 1.44 -19.25 26.66
N THR A 737 0.95 -18.55 27.68
CA THR A 737 0.08 -19.11 28.73
C THR A 737 -1.31 -18.51 28.75
N ASN A 738 -1.51 -17.40 28.02
CA ASN A 738 -2.79 -16.69 27.93
C ASN A 738 -3.18 -16.53 26.48
N LYS A 739 -4.46 -16.57 26.16
CA LYS A 739 -4.96 -16.27 24.79
C LYS A 739 -4.53 -14.89 24.31
N LEU A 740 -4.55 -13.91 25.22
CA LEU A 740 -4.11 -12.54 24.95
C LEU A 740 -2.72 -12.34 25.54
N PHE A 741 -1.74 -11.94 24.71
CA PHE A 741 -0.35 -11.75 25.14
C PHE A 741 0.32 -10.62 24.33
N THR A 742 1.37 -10.02 24.92
CA THR A 742 2.10 -8.93 24.31
C THR A 742 3.54 -9.35 24.06
N LEU A 743 4.06 -9.04 22.87
CA LEU A 743 5.45 -9.24 22.51
C LEU A 743 6.14 -7.90 22.20
N GLN A 744 7.45 -7.86 22.48
CA GLN A 744 8.30 -6.69 22.23
C GLN A 744 9.22 -6.95 21.05
N PHE A 745 9.31 -5.97 20.14
CA PHE A 745 10.15 -6.03 18.96
C PHE A 745 11.08 -4.82 18.93
N PHE A 746 12.18 -4.96 18.23
CA PHE A 746 13.22 -3.94 18.11
C PHE A 746 13.67 -3.78 16.65
N GLN A 747 13.71 -2.55 16.20
CA GLN A 747 14.35 -2.20 14.93
C GLN A 747 15.86 -2.06 15.16
N SER A 748 16.67 -2.98 14.59
CA SER A 748 18.12 -3.10 14.86
C SER A 748 18.88 -1.87 14.40
N GLU A 749 18.69 -1.44 13.16
CA GLU A 749 19.35 -0.29 12.57
C GLU A 749 18.39 0.92 12.55
N LYS A 750 18.90 2.13 12.66
CA LYS A 750 18.13 3.34 12.38
C LYS A 750 17.97 3.50 10.86
N VAL A 751 16.85 4.08 10.41
CA VAL A 751 16.68 4.46 9.01
C VAL A 751 17.52 5.69 8.75
N GLU A 752 18.57 5.53 7.99
CA GLU A 752 19.43 6.60 7.50
C GLU A 752 20.29 6.11 6.31
N ASN A 753 20.69 7.00 5.43
CA ASN A 753 21.53 6.69 4.27
C ASN A 753 20.99 5.52 3.43
N LYS A 754 21.66 4.37 3.47
CA LYS A 754 21.31 3.15 2.74
C LYS A 754 20.46 2.16 3.54
N ASN A 755 20.25 2.42 4.82
CA ASN A 755 19.31 1.66 5.63
C ASN A 755 17.91 2.22 5.45
N ILE A 756 17.08 1.52 4.68
CA ILE A 756 15.71 1.94 4.38
C ILE A 756 14.69 1.29 5.30
N ALA A 757 13.54 1.89 5.45
CA ALA A 757 12.45 1.35 6.24
C ALA A 757 12.00 -0.03 5.75
N ARG A 758 11.49 -0.85 6.68
CA ARG A 758 10.88 -2.16 6.40
C ARG A 758 9.51 -2.22 7.04
N THR A 759 8.52 -2.69 6.29
CA THR A 759 7.22 -3.05 6.84
C THR A 759 7.11 -4.56 6.95
N VAL A 760 6.72 -5.07 8.13
CA VAL A 760 6.56 -6.50 8.37
C VAL A 760 5.21 -6.81 8.98
N ASN A 761 4.60 -7.92 8.56
CA ASN A 761 3.48 -8.55 9.22
C ASN A 761 3.99 -9.62 10.18
N ILE A 762 3.38 -9.67 11.36
CA ILE A 762 3.76 -10.56 12.46
C ILE A 762 2.52 -11.29 12.96
N TYR A 763 2.59 -12.61 13.03
CA TYR A 763 1.48 -13.47 13.45
C TYR A 763 1.98 -14.81 13.96
N MET A 764 1.10 -15.56 14.62
CA MET A 764 1.35 -16.96 15.00
C MET A 764 0.78 -17.90 13.95
N GLU A 765 1.51 -18.98 13.61
CA GLU A 765 1.03 -20.05 12.74
C GLU A 765 1.29 -21.44 13.34
N ASP A 766 0.52 -22.42 12.89
CA ASP A 766 0.71 -23.83 13.23
C ASP A 766 1.81 -24.51 12.38
N GLU A 767 2.02 -25.80 12.56
CA GLU A 767 3.00 -26.60 11.81
C GLU A 767 2.67 -26.66 10.30
N ASN A 768 1.41 -26.48 9.93
CA ASN A 768 0.91 -26.55 8.56
C ASN A 768 0.90 -25.17 7.86
N GLY A 769 1.23 -24.10 8.58
CA GLY A 769 1.23 -22.73 8.07
C GLY A 769 -0.14 -22.05 8.16
N ASN A 770 -1.09 -22.58 8.93
CA ASN A 770 -2.34 -21.89 9.20
C ASN A 770 -2.11 -20.79 10.23
N ILE A 771 -2.61 -19.61 9.95
CA ILE A 771 -2.56 -18.47 10.90
C ILE A 771 -3.53 -18.77 12.05
N ILE A 772 -3.05 -18.64 13.28
CA ILE A 772 -3.78 -18.93 14.52
C ILE A 772 -3.84 -17.72 15.48
N SER A 773 -3.54 -16.52 14.99
CA SER A 773 -3.65 -15.26 15.73
C SER A 773 -4.05 -14.12 14.81
N ASN A 774 -4.40 -12.96 15.40
CA ASN A 774 -4.45 -11.71 14.62
C ASN A 774 -3.08 -11.41 13.99
N ILE A 775 -3.08 -10.57 12.94
CA ILE A 775 -1.87 -10.13 12.25
C ILE A 775 -1.54 -8.71 12.70
N GLU A 776 -0.36 -8.54 13.27
CA GLU A 776 0.17 -7.24 13.67
C GLU A 776 1.19 -6.73 12.65
N THR A 777 1.09 -5.45 12.28
CA THR A 777 2.04 -4.83 11.36
C THR A 777 2.97 -3.87 12.09
N ILE A 778 4.26 -3.91 11.73
CA ILE A 778 5.27 -2.95 12.18
C ILE A 778 5.87 -2.24 10.97
N ILE A 779 5.81 -0.90 10.96
CA ILE A 779 6.65 -0.07 10.08
C ILE A 779 7.92 0.27 10.84
N ALA A 780 9.02 -0.36 10.47
CA ALA A 780 10.34 -0.09 11.03
C ALA A 780 10.98 1.08 10.26
N ASN A 781 10.57 2.30 10.59
CA ASN A 781 10.99 3.55 9.94
C ASN A 781 11.69 4.52 10.90
N LYS A 782 12.05 4.08 12.10
CA LYS A 782 12.61 4.94 13.12
C LYS A 782 14.03 5.40 12.77
N THR A 783 14.26 6.70 12.88
CA THR A 783 15.54 7.37 12.62
C THR A 783 16.31 7.69 13.91
N ASN A 784 15.70 7.43 15.08
CA ASN A 784 16.25 7.80 16.40
C ASN A 784 17.57 7.09 16.70
N GLU A 785 18.54 7.81 17.25
CA GLU A 785 19.79 7.23 17.75
C GLU A 785 19.55 6.34 18.97
N ASN A 786 18.64 6.76 19.86
CA ASN A 786 18.33 6.04 21.08
C ASN A 786 17.57 4.73 20.74
N SER A 787 18.15 3.60 21.10
CA SER A 787 17.59 2.27 20.88
C SER A 787 16.21 2.05 21.55
N LYS A 788 15.92 2.73 22.66
CA LYS A 788 14.63 2.64 23.34
C LYS A 788 13.48 3.20 22.49
N GLU A 789 13.76 4.18 21.64
CA GLU A 789 12.76 4.80 20.77
C GLU A 789 12.49 3.99 19.52
N ARG A 790 13.29 2.94 19.25
CA ARG A 790 13.11 1.97 18.16
C ARG A 790 12.47 0.66 18.62
N MET A 791 11.87 0.63 19.82
CA MET A 791 11.09 -0.50 20.32
C MET A 791 9.64 -0.41 19.90
N PHE A 792 9.02 -1.56 19.67
CA PHE A 792 7.61 -1.72 19.36
C PHE A 792 6.99 -2.75 20.31
N SER A 793 5.79 -2.45 20.80
CA SER A 793 4.98 -3.38 21.60
C SER A 793 3.75 -3.78 20.80
N LYS A 794 3.51 -5.07 20.62
CA LYS A 794 2.38 -5.59 19.84
C LYS A 794 1.61 -6.63 20.63
N GLN A 795 0.29 -6.54 20.58
CA GLN A 795 -0.63 -7.42 21.29
C GLN A 795 -1.20 -8.47 20.33
N PHE A 796 -1.15 -9.71 20.76
CA PHE A 796 -1.64 -10.84 20.00
C PHE A 796 -2.77 -11.53 20.75
N ALA A 797 -3.76 -12.00 20.00
CA ALA A 797 -4.82 -12.88 20.47
C ALA A 797 -4.75 -14.21 19.69
N LEU A 798 -4.84 -15.34 20.38
CA LEU A 798 -4.90 -16.66 19.75
C LEU A 798 -6.34 -17.02 19.41
N GLU A 799 -6.52 -17.69 18.27
CA GLU A 799 -7.81 -18.31 17.91
C GLU A 799 -8.30 -19.28 18.98
N THR A 800 -9.63 -19.45 19.09
CA THR A 800 -10.24 -20.44 19.96
C THR A 800 -10.13 -21.81 19.31
N MET A 801 -9.08 -22.53 19.67
CA MET A 801 -8.84 -23.92 19.26
C MET A 801 -8.11 -24.69 20.38
N GLU A 802 -8.08 -26.02 20.27
CA GLU A 802 -7.27 -26.85 21.16
C GLU A 802 -5.78 -26.78 20.76
N PHE A 803 -4.93 -26.40 21.70
CA PHE A 803 -3.48 -26.35 21.50
C PHE A 803 -2.79 -27.57 22.14
N ASP A 804 -2.07 -28.33 21.33
CA ASP A 804 -1.26 -29.44 21.81
C ASP A 804 0.03 -28.91 22.47
N ARG A 805 0.19 -29.14 23.77
CA ARG A 805 1.35 -28.70 24.57
C ARG A 805 2.67 -29.30 24.09
N ASN A 806 2.64 -30.40 23.35
CA ASN A 806 3.83 -31.09 22.85
C ASN A 806 4.28 -30.55 21.51
N LYS A 807 3.40 -29.87 20.75
CA LYS A 807 3.70 -29.27 19.44
C LYS A 807 4.38 -27.92 19.58
N TYR A 808 5.02 -27.51 18.50
CA TYR A 808 5.53 -26.16 18.33
C TYR A 808 4.60 -25.38 17.41
N TYR A 809 4.40 -24.12 17.77
CA TYR A 809 3.75 -23.08 16.98
C TYR A 809 4.78 -22.03 16.67
N PHE A 810 4.62 -21.24 15.64
CA PHE A 810 5.66 -20.36 15.15
C PHE A 810 5.21 -18.91 15.12
N LEU A 811 5.98 -18.02 15.75
CA LEU A 811 5.88 -16.60 15.49
C LEU A 811 6.57 -16.31 14.15
N VAL A 812 5.83 -15.81 13.21
CA VAL A 812 6.32 -15.43 11.88
C VAL A 812 6.50 -13.93 11.83
N ILE A 813 7.63 -13.48 11.26
CA ILE A 813 7.86 -12.10 10.84
C ILE A 813 8.07 -12.13 9.33
N LYS A 814 7.20 -11.46 8.57
CA LYS A 814 7.14 -11.53 7.11
C LYS A 814 7.19 -10.15 6.50
N ASP A 815 8.10 -9.92 5.55
CA ASP A 815 8.20 -8.64 4.83
C ASP A 815 6.98 -8.48 3.89
N THR A 816 6.29 -7.35 3.99
CA THR A 816 5.04 -7.11 3.25
C THR A 816 5.24 -6.89 1.76
N GLU A 817 6.40 -6.40 1.33
CA GLU A 817 6.67 -6.13 -0.09
C GLU A 817 7.19 -7.37 -0.82
N THR A 818 8.04 -8.16 -0.17
CA THR A 818 8.68 -9.33 -0.80
C THR A 818 7.98 -10.63 -0.51
N ASP A 819 7.04 -10.63 0.43
CA ASP A 819 6.33 -11.80 0.93
C ASP A 819 7.26 -12.89 1.52
N GLN A 820 8.50 -12.51 1.88
CA GLN A 820 9.50 -13.42 2.41
C GLN A 820 9.51 -13.43 3.94
N TYR A 821 9.72 -14.62 4.51
CA TYR A 821 9.94 -14.78 5.94
C TYR A 821 11.28 -14.13 6.32
N THR A 822 11.25 -13.14 7.21
CA THR A 822 12.47 -12.60 7.84
C THR A 822 12.84 -13.38 9.09
N ALA A 823 11.83 -13.93 9.79
CA ALA A 823 12.04 -14.84 10.92
C ALA A 823 10.86 -15.80 11.10
N LYS A 824 11.15 -17.01 11.58
CA LYS A 824 10.17 -18.01 12.02
C LYS A 824 10.66 -18.60 13.34
N ILE A 825 10.02 -18.24 14.46
CA ILE A 825 10.52 -18.46 15.81
C ILE A 825 9.59 -19.43 16.53
N PRO A 826 10.08 -20.59 17.04
CA PRO A 826 9.24 -21.58 17.69
C PRO A 826 8.77 -21.13 19.09
N PHE A 827 7.51 -21.38 19.40
CA PHE A 827 6.86 -21.17 20.67
C PHE A 827 6.15 -22.43 21.14
N LYS A 828 5.98 -22.58 22.45
CA LYS A 828 5.05 -23.52 23.06
C LYS A 828 3.79 -22.77 23.52
N ILE A 829 2.63 -23.32 23.27
CA ILE A 829 1.36 -22.76 23.76
C ILE A 829 0.83 -23.67 24.85
N ASN A 830 0.75 -23.15 26.07
CA ASN A 830 0.30 -23.83 27.28
C ASN A 830 -0.78 -23.01 27.96
N LEU A 831 -1.94 -22.88 27.32
CA LEU A 831 -3.07 -22.19 27.92
C LEU A 831 -3.48 -22.93 29.20
N GLY A 832 -3.64 -22.19 30.31
CA GLY A 832 -4.18 -22.74 31.54
C GLY A 832 -5.54 -23.38 31.24
N ILE A 833 -5.84 -24.53 31.86
CA ILE A 833 -7.18 -25.11 31.81
C ILE A 833 -8.08 -24.09 32.51
N VAL A 834 -8.74 -23.22 31.75
CA VAL A 834 -9.95 -22.58 32.25
C VAL A 834 -10.97 -23.70 32.24
N ASN A 835 -11.22 -24.28 33.40
CA ASN A 835 -12.41 -25.10 33.62
C ASN A 835 -13.61 -24.17 33.47
N ASP A 836 -14.12 -24.04 32.27
CA ASP A 836 -15.48 -23.55 32.05
C ASP A 836 -16.46 -24.63 32.54
N PHE A 837 -16.50 -24.76 33.87
CA PHE A 837 -17.67 -25.28 34.57
C PHE A 837 -18.50 -24.03 34.92
N PHE A 838 -19.43 -23.71 34.01
CA PHE A 838 -20.79 -23.28 34.33
C PHE A 838 -21.54 -23.02 33.05
#